data_1301a6afe4d0cb80a910978e887a57cc
#
_entry.id   1301a6afe4d0cb80a910978e887a57cc
#
_cell.length_a   1.000
_cell.length_b   1.000
_cell.length_c   1.000
_cell.angle_alpha   90.00
_cell.angle_beta   90.00
_cell.angle_gamma   90.00
#
_symmetry.space_group_name_H-M   'P 1'
#
loop_
_entity.id
_entity.type
_entity.pdbx_description
1 polymer ?
#
loop_
_entity_poly.entity_id
_entity_poly.type
_entity_poly.pdbx_seq_one_letter_code
_entity_poly.pdbx_strand_id
1 'polypeptide(L)'
;MLGMVCAAILYLRVIEFTLSARELLIDEIARATGKKAFCTAVRFDLLKGLVLDRVVLYDGKNVVIRASQVSSGFLIPSLFSKRVIVPVITVSSPVIYAERSPDGSLNLFGLIPKEYASRSGLAVSVHRIIVRHGVIVFVDRTAYPELVKKLTDFELEIKLYLPIRATFRSSFKIPASTTIKITGEYVIPKAELAADLSSDDLSLQDFAYYYRPYGFILPEGAAAVKAAVRIKDGLATADIAASAREVLAVSGKVRTKADCDVRAVVRYDIAGKTADFSGEADILRMSIEGILPEEAGRIENIRAKATFDRMRLASDDARAEVLGMKWDAKVNIVNFASPIIDVYAHSSVHLAALEETLRKRLGVKFPTEIAGRGDLLISMQSEPGREVKFKGNLSVNDATARLGKGNFPIEKLSGEFQFDANEARWRHISASYRGVGYRSSGSIKSFESPRIQLEVSSKDLSYQSLLSMAGNTINITSLDGKYFNSRFSAKGDMNLEDPGAVEADIKGSLDFDLADLRRISPGSGGVRKMRPAGKLHAELELSGDVKDLRTCYVDAKIKSKQMSVYGVRMTDATLAFLQEQGVGNIRQFRADLYGGTLAVSGRIDWLAKGMPYAVNIDAIGVKMDRLKEDTDFKDKDVSGDVKVYADVKGVFRDASRFTGIGHAGIKNGKLWQLNLFKGTGAMIFSRDFSDVVFTEGACDWKVDGNSLSIENLVMKSDLLTLRGAGKIGFDRSVKGMIRPEVDEDEAGTGTLASAVGKGTVIEIGGTLKDPAFKTRTNVIDVVGAMLDRQ
;
A
#
# COMPACT_ATOMS: atom_id res chain seq x y z
N MET A 1 40.61 71.25 -72.44
CA MET A 1 41.62 71.85 -71.50
C MET A 1 41.01 72.51 -70.30
N LEU A 2 40.02 73.45 -70.43
CA LEU A 2 39.43 74.17 -69.32
C LEU A 2 38.75 73.23 -68.27
N GLY A 3 38.07 72.13 -68.73
CA GLY A 3 37.41 71.13 -67.90
C GLY A 3 38.41 70.30 -67.08
N MET A 4 39.59 69.92 -67.62
CA MET A 4 40.67 69.27 -66.88
C MET A 4 41.29 70.17 -65.83
N VAL A 5 41.48 71.49 -66.15
CA VAL A 5 42.00 72.42 -65.18
C VAL A 5 41.00 72.68 -64.09
N CYS A 6 39.69 72.79 -64.34
CA CYS A 6 38.65 72.87 -63.31
C CYS A 6 38.56 71.65 -62.50
N ALA A 7 38.70 70.45 -63.12
CA ALA A 7 38.71 69.19 -62.38
C ALA A 7 39.97 69.01 -61.51
N ALA A 8 41.13 69.47 -61.97
CA ALA A 8 42.36 69.43 -61.19
C ALA A 8 42.33 70.45 -60.04
N ILE A 9 41.80 71.65 -60.24
CA ILE A 9 41.58 72.65 -59.18
C ILE A 9 40.58 72.13 -58.15
N LEU A 10 39.51 71.54 -58.62
CA LEU A 10 38.49 70.89 -57.71
C LEU A 10 39.15 69.78 -56.94
N TYR A 11 39.97 68.98 -57.56
CA TYR A 11 40.69 67.85 -56.94
C TYR A 11 41.71 68.31 -55.89
N LEU A 12 42.50 69.39 -56.23
CA LEU A 12 43.41 69.96 -55.28
C LEU A 12 42.69 70.59 -54.07
N ARG A 13 41.60 71.29 -54.30
CA ARG A 13 40.72 71.84 -53.25
C ARG A 13 40.13 70.75 -52.39
N VAL A 14 39.76 69.69 -52.96
CA VAL A 14 39.28 68.52 -52.22
C VAL A 14 40.39 67.86 -51.39
N ILE A 15 41.62 67.78 -51.88
CA ILE A 15 42.77 67.31 -51.11
C ILE A 15 43.09 68.23 -49.95
N GLU A 16 43.17 69.51 -50.19
CA GLU A 16 43.42 70.52 -49.17
C GLU A 16 42.31 70.55 -48.09
N PHE A 17 41.08 70.38 -48.51
CA PHE A 17 39.92 70.17 -47.62
C PHE A 17 40.05 68.88 -46.83
N THR A 18 40.47 67.73 -47.38
CA THR A 18 40.62 66.51 -46.67
C THR A 18 41.68 66.50 -45.58
N LEU A 19 42.79 67.29 -45.78
CA LEU A 19 43.82 67.43 -44.78
C LEU A 19 43.36 68.31 -43.59
N SER A 20 42.66 69.36 -43.86
CA SER A 20 42.11 70.33 -42.83
C SER A 20 40.83 69.64 -42.19
N ALA A 21 40.09 68.83 -42.90
CA ALA A 21 38.90 68.19 -42.42
C ALA A 21 39.17 67.11 -41.40
N ARG A 22 40.39 66.50 -41.37
CA ARG A 22 40.68 65.42 -40.41
C ARG A 22 40.54 65.88 -38.98
N GLU A 23 41.11 66.94 -38.55
CA GLU A 23 41.05 67.45 -37.19
C GLU A 23 39.64 67.90 -36.84
N LEU A 24 38.98 68.63 -37.76
CA LEU A 24 37.62 69.08 -37.59
C LEU A 24 36.63 67.87 -37.43
N LEU A 25 36.79 66.80 -38.21
CA LEU A 25 35.96 65.66 -38.13
C LEU A 25 36.23 64.85 -36.87
N ILE A 26 37.49 64.73 -36.47
CA ILE A 26 37.84 64.01 -35.21
C ILE A 26 37.24 64.81 -34.03
N ASP A 27 37.35 66.14 -34.03
CA ASP A 27 36.77 66.92 -32.99
C ASP A 27 35.22 66.84 -32.95
N GLU A 28 34.57 66.81 -34.13
CA GLU A 28 33.14 66.76 -34.25
C GLU A 28 32.61 65.40 -33.83
N ILE A 29 33.30 64.30 -34.21
CA ILE A 29 33.00 62.95 -33.74
C ILE A 29 33.21 62.91 -32.21
N ALA A 30 34.28 63.44 -31.69
CA ALA A 30 34.56 63.46 -30.25
C ALA A 30 33.47 64.21 -29.49
N ARG A 31 33.00 65.39 -30.02
CA ARG A 31 31.86 66.09 -29.43
C ARG A 31 30.53 65.36 -29.55
N ALA A 32 30.24 64.76 -30.72
CA ALA A 32 29.01 64.07 -30.99
C ALA A 32 28.91 62.84 -30.19
N THR A 33 30.02 62.20 -29.81
CA THR A 33 30.02 60.94 -29.07
C THR A 33 30.42 61.06 -27.60
N GLY A 34 30.92 62.27 -27.20
CA GLY A 34 31.49 62.46 -25.86
C GLY A 34 32.79 61.70 -25.61
N LYS A 35 33.38 61.04 -26.64
CA LYS A 35 34.55 60.19 -26.55
C LYS A 35 35.68 60.67 -27.38
N LYS A 36 36.95 60.42 -27.00
CA LYS A 36 38.10 60.77 -27.82
C LYS A 36 38.09 59.89 -29.10
N ALA A 37 38.17 60.61 -30.26
CA ALA A 37 38.19 59.93 -31.56
C ALA A 37 39.60 60.00 -32.14
N PHE A 38 39.97 59.01 -32.92
CA PHE A 38 41.17 58.94 -33.69
C PHE A 38 40.88 58.21 -35.03
N CYS A 39 41.47 58.66 -36.11
CA CYS A 39 41.50 57.97 -37.38
C CYS A 39 42.88 58.11 -38.02
N THR A 40 43.24 57.05 -38.81
CA THR A 40 44.59 57.01 -39.41
C THR A 40 44.67 57.93 -40.63
N ALA A 41 43.64 57.91 -41.46
CA ALA A 41 43.59 58.74 -42.68
C ALA A 41 42.17 59.15 -42.99
N VAL A 42 42.07 60.36 -43.62
CA VAL A 42 40.81 60.80 -44.23
C VAL A 42 41.02 60.97 -45.71
N ARG A 43 40.18 60.45 -46.53
CA ARG A 43 40.25 60.53 -48.00
C ARG A 43 38.85 60.75 -48.54
N PHE A 44 38.83 61.37 -49.73
CA PHE A 44 37.61 61.54 -50.49
C PHE A 44 37.51 60.42 -51.58
N ASP A 45 36.38 59.78 -51.67
CA ASP A 45 36.04 58.78 -52.66
C ASP A 45 34.82 59.29 -53.47
N LEU A 46 34.86 59.25 -54.76
CA LEU A 46 33.77 59.77 -55.59
C LEU A 46 32.43 59.03 -55.37
N LEU A 47 32.41 57.79 -54.96
CA LEU A 47 31.22 56.99 -54.77
C LEU A 47 30.78 56.92 -53.30
N LYS A 48 31.75 56.88 -52.40
CA LYS A 48 31.54 56.78 -50.94
C LYS A 48 31.54 58.05 -50.17
N GLY A 49 31.94 59.13 -50.85
CA GLY A 49 32.10 60.43 -50.22
C GLY A 49 33.36 60.50 -49.35
N LEU A 50 33.24 61.03 -48.15
CA LEU A 50 34.36 61.14 -47.19
C LEU A 50 34.55 59.77 -46.50
N VAL A 51 35.79 59.29 -46.50
CA VAL A 51 36.17 58.00 -45.98
C VAL A 51 37.24 58.19 -44.92
N LEU A 52 36.95 57.72 -43.73
CA LEU A 52 37.89 57.68 -42.57
C LEU A 52 38.38 56.24 -42.41
N ASP A 53 39.67 56.01 -42.44
CA ASP A 53 40.24 54.70 -42.30
C ASP A 53 40.71 54.47 -40.86
N ARG A 54 40.42 53.27 -40.30
CA ARG A 54 40.80 52.87 -38.97
C ARG A 54 40.34 53.83 -37.86
N VAL A 55 39.07 54.02 -37.76
CA VAL A 55 38.45 54.88 -36.73
C VAL A 55 38.44 54.20 -35.41
N VAL A 56 38.90 54.85 -34.34
CA VAL A 56 38.87 54.31 -32.98
C VAL A 56 38.30 55.36 -32.05
N LEU A 57 37.30 54.94 -31.23
CA LEU A 57 36.74 55.76 -30.16
C LEU A 57 37.22 55.22 -28.81
N TYR A 58 37.66 56.19 -27.96
CA TYR A 58 38.17 55.85 -26.63
C TYR A 58 37.30 56.46 -25.53
N ASP A 59 37.07 55.71 -24.48
CA ASP A 59 36.57 56.21 -23.21
C ASP A 59 37.72 56.19 -22.19
N GLY A 60 38.27 57.32 -21.88
CA GLY A 60 39.52 57.41 -21.13
C GLY A 60 40.68 56.70 -21.86
N LYS A 61 41.13 55.59 -21.32
CA LYS A 61 42.18 54.69 -21.91
C LYS A 61 41.63 53.50 -22.67
N ASN A 62 40.34 53.22 -22.52
CA ASN A 62 39.74 52.03 -23.09
C ASN A 62 39.16 52.27 -24.48
N VAL A 63 39.38 51.31 -25.38
CA VAL A 63 38.74 51.33 -26.70
C VAL A 63 37.28 50.93 -26.56
N VAL A 64 36.35 51.76 -27.04
CA VAL A 64 34.92 51.49 -27.07
C VAL A 64 34.46 50.93 -28.42
N ILE A 65 34.97 51.63 -29.52
CA ILE A 65 34.65 51.23 -30.89
C ILE A 65 35.95 51.31 -31.72
N ARG A 66 36.16 50.29 -32.53
CA ARG A 66 37.22 50.28 -33.55
C ARG A 66 36.58 49.87 -34.88
N ALA A 67 36.57 50.75 -35.87
CA ALA A 67 36.00 50.42 -37.17
C ALA A 67 37.13 50.42 -38.23
N SER A 68 37.06 49.43 -39.16
CA SER A 68 38.05 49.40 -40.26
C SER A 68 37.89 50.63 -41.16
N GLN A 69 36.68 51.05 -41.41
CA GLN A 69 36.37 52.19 -42.28
C GLN A 69 35.03 52.79 -41.88
N VAL A 70 34.97 54.14 -41.91
CA VAL A 70 33.71 54.89 -41.80
C VAL A 70 33.62 55.76 -43.07
N SER A 71 32.57 55.62 -43.82
CA SER A 71 32.31 56.41 -45.00
C SER A 71 31.02 57.23 -44.83
N SER A 72 31.08 58.45 -45.29
CA SER A 72 29.99 59.41 -45.18
C SER A 72 29.70 60.04 -46.51
N GLY A 73 28.65 59.55 -47.18
CA GLY A 73 28.17 60.26 -48.39
C GLY A 73 27.64 61.64 -48.00
N PHE A 74 27.79 62.59 -48.80
CA PHE A 74 27.18 63.93 -48.59
C PHE A 74 26.72 64.55 -49.92
N LEU A 75 25.72 65.35 -49.82
CA LEU A 75 25.21 66.11 -50.98
C LEU A 75 25.97 67.40 -51.20
N ILE A 76 26.77 67.46 -52.28
CA ILE A 76 27.59 68.59 -52.61
C ILE A 76 26.79 69.92 -52.70
N PRO A 77 25.59 69.96 -53.28
CA PRO A 77 24.79 71.23 -53.33
C PRO A 77 24.36 71.71 -51.95
N SER A 78 24.30 70.91 -50.92
CA SER A 78 23.90 71.32 -49.56
C SER A 78 25.01 72.09 -48.84
N LEU A 79 26.26 72.01 -49.27
CA LEU A 79 27.40 72.77 -48.73
C LEU A 79 27.24 74.26 -49.01
N PHE A 80 26.61 74.66 -50.13
CA PHE A 80 26.36 76.03 -50.48
C PHE A 80 25.31 76.76 -49.61
N SER A 81 24.49 76.00 -48.92
CA SER A 81 23.42 76.48 -48.07
C SER A 81 23.79 76.48 -46.55
N LYS A 82 25.05 76.30 -46.19
CA LYS A 82 25.55 76.12 -44.82
C LYS A 82 24.87 75.01 -44.10
N ARG A 83 24.29 74.01 -44.82
CA ARG A 83 23.72 72.80 -44.29
C ARG A 83 24.46 71.57 -44.88
N VAL A 84 24.95 70.69 -44.05
CA VAL A 84 25.58 69.42 -44.46
C VAL A 84 24.55 68.27 -44.34
N ILE A 85 24.03 67.87 -45.52
CA ILE A 85 23.14 66.76 -45.56
C ILE A 85 23.96 65.49 -45.84
N VAL A 86 23.96 64.55 -44.85
CA VAL A 86 24.62 63.27 -44.92
C VAL A 86 23.57 62.21 -45.15
N PRO A 87 23.35 61.71 -46.42
CA PRO A 87 22.36 60.77 -46.70
C PRO A 87 22.59 59.42 -46.00
N VAL A 88 23.88 58.99 -45.91
CA VAL A 88 24.25 57.69 -45.32
C VAL A 88 25.64 57.80 -44.67
N ILE A 89 25.74 57.29 -43.46
CA ILE A 89 26.99 56.92 -42.80
C ILE A 89 27.11 55.39 -42.82
N THR A 90 28.19 54.87 -43.38
CA THR A 90 28.46 53.42 -43.37
C THR A 90 29.68 53.13 -42.50
N VAL A 91 29.52 52.27 -41.51
CA VAL A 91 30.56 51.79 -40.62
C VAL A 91 30.89 50.38 -41.01
N SER A 92 32.06 50.09 -41.48
CA SER A 92 32.46 48.75 -41.94
C SER A 92 33.32 48.02 -40.92
N SER A 93 32.97 46.79 -40.65
CA SER A 93 33.64 45.82 -39.76
C SER A 93 34.05 46.49 -38.42
N PRO A 94 33.09 47.14 -37.72
CA PRO A 94 33.39 47.63 -36.41
C PRO A 94 33.53 46.49 -35.39
N VAL A 95 34.47 46.72 -34.43
CA VAL A 95 34.49 45.94 -33.17
C VAL A 95 34.04 46.92 -32.07
N ILE A 96 32.90 46.58 -31.47
CA ILE A 96 32.24 47.35 -30.42
C ILE A 96 32.46 46.64 -29.08
N TYR A 97 33.08 47.32 -28.12
CA TYR A 97 33.28 46.81 -26.78
C TYR A 97 32.19 47.36 -25.87
N ALA A 98 31.16 46.50 -25.68
CA ALA A 98 30.02 46.80 -24.80
C ALA A 98 30.28 46.24 -23.42
N GLU A 99 30.44 47.08 -22.43
CA GLU A 99 30.72 46.67 -21.05
C GLU A 99 29.61 47.13 -20.14
N ARG A 100 29.06 46.20 -19.38
CA ARG A 100 28.14 46.43 -18.30
C ARG A 100 28.90 46.44 -16.99
N SER A 101 28.95 47.58 -16.34
CA SER A 101 29.63 47.78 -15.06
C SER A 101 28.90 47.12 -13.89
N PRO A 102 29.56 46.93 -12.72
CA PRO A 102 28.90 46.31 -11.55
C PRO A 102 27.65 47.03 -11.04
N ASP A 103 27.54 48.34 -11.28
CA ASP A 103 26.36 49.16 -10.98
C ASP A 103 25.21 48.99 -11.98
N GLY A 104 25.42 48.14 -13.02
CA GLY A 104 24.45 47.86 -14.08
C GLY A 104 24.46 48.86 -15.25
N SER A 105 25.29 49.89 -15.21
CA SER A 105 25.44 50.88 -16.29
C SER A 105 26.17 50.28 -17.50
N LEU A 106 25.76 50.68 -18.71
CA LEU A 106 26.39 50.25 -19.96
C LEU A 106 27.23 51.39 -20.52
N ASN A 107 28.51 51.16 -20.83
CA ASN A 107 29.44 52.15 -21.36
C ASN A 107 28.97 52.80 -22.68
N LEU A 108 28.11 52.12 -23.43
CA LEU A 108 27.56 52.63 -24.70
C LEU A 108 26.51 53.74 -24.51
N PHE A 109 25.83 53.84 -23.36
CA PHE A 109 24.83 54.89 -23.14
C PHE A 109 25.44 56.31 -23.12
N GLY A 110 26.73 56.46 -22.87
CA GLY A 110 27.42 57.73 -22.95
C GLY A 110 27.79 58.21 -24.37
N LEU A 111 27.48 57.41 -25.39
CA LEU A 111 27.83 57.78 -26.80
C LEU A 111 26.84 58.73 -27.45
N ILE A 112 25.68 58.97 -26.87
CA ILE A 112 24.66 59.89 -27.38
C ILE A 112 24.58 61.06 -26.41
N PRO A 113 25.10 62.22 -26.76
CA PRO A 113 25.03 63.39 -25.90
C PRO A 113 23.60 63.92 -25.79
N LYS A 114 23.20 64.32 -24.56
CA LYS A 114 21.86 64.83 -24.29
C LYS A 114 21.58 66.17 -25.04
N GLU A 115 22.61 66.92 -25.36
CA GLU A 115 22.53 68.13 -26.15
C GLU A 115 23.69 68.22 -27.14
N TYR A 116 23.37 68.41 -28.40
CA TYR A 116 24.37 68.61 -29.48
C TYR A 116 24.22 69.96 -30.11
N ALA A 117 25.17 70.85 -29.85
CA ALA A 117 25.30 72.13 -30.48
C ALA A 117 26.60 72.18 -31.30
N SER A 118 26.47 72.19 -32.64
CA SER A 118 27.62 72.33 -33.54
C SER A 118 28.20 73.72 -33.43
N ARG A 119 29.51 73.86 -33.08
CA ARG A 119 30.22 75.16 -33.03
C ARG A 119 30.60 75.66 -34.40
N SER A 120 30.55 74.86 -35.45
CA SER A 120 30.95 75.24 -36.81
C SER A 120 29.91 76.07 -37.53
N GLY A 121 28.74 76.33 -36.95
CA GLY A 121 27.64 77.04 -37.57
C GLY A 121 27.01 76.27 -38.75
N LEU A 122 27.43 75.06 -39.01
CA LEU A 122 26.92 74.19 -40.04
C LEU A 122 25.85 73.24 -39.42
N ALA A 123 24.62 73.28 -39.95
CA ALA A 123 23.60 72.32 -39.55
C ALA A 123 23.88 71.03 -40.26
N VAL A 124 24.29 69.98 -39.45
CA VAL A 124 24.49 68.58 -39.99
C VAL A 124 23.22 67.76 -39.81
N SER A 125 22.72 67.22 -40.90
CA SER A 125 21.56 66.31 -40.86
C SER A 125 21.98 64.97 -41.42
N VAL A 126 21.95 63.91 -40.55
CA VAL A 126 22.17 62.50 -40.93
C VAL A 126 20.83 61.84 -41.10
N HIS A 127 20.64 61.18 -42.23
CA HIS A 127 19.39 60.47 -42.52
C HIS A 127 19.45 58.95 -42.28
N ARG A 128 20.67 58.35 -42.46
CA ARG A 128 20.82 56.91 -42.34
C ARG A 128 22.21 56.56 -41.84
N ILE A 129 22.23 55.56 -40.95
CA ILE A 129 23.46 54.94 -40.46
C ILE A 129 23.38 53.44 -40.76
N ILE A 130 24.46 52.92 -41.34
CA ILE A 130 24.57 51.50 -41.69
C ILE A 130 25.86 50.95 -41.07
N VAL A 131 25.75 49.89 -40.30
CA VAL A 131 26.85 49.08 -39.83
C VAL A 131 26.88 47.76 -40.59
N ARG A 132 28.04 47.35 -41.06
CA ARG A 132 28.22 46.08 -41.80
C ARG A 132 29.35 45.26 -41.24
N HIS A 133 29.15 43.95 -41.13
CA HIS A 133 30.13 42.97 -40.70
C HIS A 133 30.77 43.31 -39.35
N GLY A 134 29.97 43.85 -38.43
CA GLY A 134 30.41 44.21 -37.10
C GLY A 134 30.59 43.03 -36.16
N VAL A 135 31.33 43.24 -35.12
CA VAL A 135 31.51 42.35 -33.97
C VAL A 135 31.26 43.14 -32.72
N ILE A 136 30.42 42.61 -31.81
CA ILE A 136 30.22 43.15 -30.48
C ILE A 136 30.90 42.22 -29.46
N VAL A 137 31.84 42.74 -28.67
CA VAL A 137 32.43 42.07 -27.52
C VAL A 137 31.69 42.57 -26.29
N PHE A 138 30.75 41.78 -25.80
CA PHE A 138 29.95 42.11 -24.62
C PHE A 138 30.61 41.53 -23.36
N VAL A 139 30.88 42.41 -22.40
CA VAL A 139 31.43 42.05 -21.10
C VAL A 139 30.43 42.45 -20.02
N ASP A 140 29.91 41.46 -19.29
CA ASP A 140 29.02 41.72 -18.13
C ASP A 140 29.81 41.50 -16.83
N ARG A 141 30.11 42.60 -16.12
CA ARG A 141 30.81 42.56 -14.83
C ARG A 141 29.86 42.45 -13.62
N THR A 142 28.56 42.43 -13.86
CA THR A 142 27.59 42.09 -12.79
C THR A 142 27.58 40.62 -12.47
N ALA A 143 28.15 39.81 -13.36
CA ALA A 143 28.25 38.37 -13.24
C ALA A 143 29.61 37.94 -12.66
N TYR A 144 29.64 36.87 -11.86
CA TYR A 144 30.89 36.34 -11.29
C TYR A 144 31.07 34.84 -11.66
N PRO A 145 32.17 34.44 -12.33
CA PRO A 145 33.22 35.27 -13.02
C PRO A 145 32.62 36.12 -14.16
N GLU A 146 33.33 37.13 -14.63
CA GLU A 146 32.87 38.04 -15.71
C GLU A 146 32.38 37.26 -16.94
N LEU A 147 31.22 37.61 -17.47
CA LEU A 147 30.70 37.07 -18.73
C LEU A 147 31.27 37.82 -19.93
N VAL A 148 31.99 37.12 -20.78
CA VAL A 148 32.44 37.67 -22.06
C VAL A 148 31.75 36.91 -23.20
N LYS A 149 30.96 37.64 -23.99
CA LYS A 149 30.30 37.12 -25.19
C LYS A 149 30.70 37.88 -26.44
N LYS A 150 31.02 37.16 -27.49
CA LYS A 150 31.37 37.75 -28.80
C LYS A 150 30.17 37.52 -29.73
N LEU A 151 29.52 38.63 -30.12
CA LEU A 151 28.44 38.64 -31.11
C LEU A 151 29.05 38.95 -32.47
N THR A 152 28.81 38.11 -33.45
CA THR A 152 29.39 38.24 -34.80
C THR A 152 28.30 38.57 -35.82
N ASP A 153 28.72 38.91 -37.02
CA ASP A 153 27.85 39.27 -38.13
C ASP A 153 26.85 40.39 -37.77
N PHE A 154 27.36 41.37 -36.96
CA PHE A 154 26.52 42.50 -36.51
C PHE A 154 26.22 43.43 -37.68
N GLU A 155 24.96 43.50 -38.05
CA GLU A 155 24.43 44.43 -39.04
C GLU A 155 23.45 45.36 -38.36
N LEU A 156 23.50 46.67 -38.71
CA LEU A 156 22.60 47.68 -38.16
C LEU A 156 22.24 48.69 -39.24
N GLU A 157 20.99 48.99 -39.35
CA GLU A 157 20.47 50.09 -40.18
C GLU A 157 19.62 50.97 -39.30
N ILE A 158 19.95 52.26 -39.22
CA ILE A 158 19.15 53.28 -38.53
C ILE A 158 18.71 54.32 -39.57
N LYS A 159 17.43 54.61 -39.64
CA LYS A 159 16.87 55.70 -40.39
C LYS A 159 16.41 56.82 -39.43
N LEU A 160 16.96 58.00 -39.61
CA LEU A 160 16.71 59.12 -38.75
C LEU A 160 15.72 60.10 -39.39
N TYR A 161 14.61 60.33 -38.73
CA TYR A 161 13.57 61.28 -39.07
C TYR A 161 13.60 62.45 -38.05
N LEU A 162 14.76 63.09 -37.97
CA LEU A 162 15.02 64.11 -36.99
C LEU A 162 14.08 65.28 -37.11
N PRO A 163 13.61 65.90 -36.00
CA PRO A 163 13.86 65.54 -34.59
C PRO A 163 12.85 64.65 -34.01
N ILE A 164 12.02 63.92 -34.81
CA ILE A 164 10.82 63.24 -34.32
C ILE A 164 11.10 61.79 -33.88
N ARG A 165 11.75 61.00 -34.75
CA ARG A 165 11.95 59.58 -34.51
C ARG A 165 13.17 59.02 -35.23
N ALA A 166 13.58 57.83 -34.74
CA ALA A 166 14.52 56.96 -35.43
C ALA A 166 13.94 55.57 -35.52
N THR A 167 14.02 54.95 -36.72
CA THR A 167 13.71 53.56 -36.89
C THR A 167 14.96 52.75 -37.08
N PHE A 168 15.04 51.54 -36.54
CA PHE A 168 16.24 50.71 -36.64
C PHE A 168 15.93 49.29 -36.98
N ARG A 169 16.85 48.62 -37.66
CA ARG A 169 16.87 47.19 -37.93
C ARG A 169 18.29 46.68 -37.63
N SER A 170 18.37 45.63 -36.83
CA SER A 170 19.65 45.03 -36.46
C SER A 170 19.57 43.53 -36.56
N SER A 171 20.69 42.89 -36.85
CA SER A 171 20.85 41.45 -36.77
C SER A 171 22.28 41.13 -36.31
N PHE A 172 22.42 40.03 -35.55
CA PHE A 172 23.72 39.53 -35.10
C PHE A 172 23.60 38.06 -34.75
N LYS A 173 24.74 37.38 -34.64
CA LYS A 173 24.83 36.00 -34.20
C LYS A 173 25.52 35.87 -32.84
N ILE A 174 24.96 35.06 -31.96
CA ILE A 174 25.62 34.56 -30.76
C ILE A 174 26.28 33.24 -31.15
N PRO A 175 27.50 32.89 -30.69
CA PRO A 175 28.10 31.58 -30.91
C PRO A 175 27.13 30.45 -30.50
N ALA A 176 27.02 29.40 -31.27
CA ALA A 176 26.08 28.26 -31.12
C ALA A 176 24.59 28.59 -31.33
N SER A 177 24.21 29.84 -31.62
CA SER A 177 22.83 30.27 -31.88
C SER A 177 22.65 30.75 -33.32
N THR A 178 21.43 30.79 -33.78
CA THR A 178 21.06 31.40 -35.06
C THR A 178 21.07 32.93 -34.94
N THR A 179 20.72 33.60 -36.04
CA THR A 179 20.66 35.06 -36.11
C THR A 179 19.55 35.61 -35.23
N ILE A 180 19.90 36.53 -34.33
CA ILE A 180 18.96 37.39 -33.63
C ILE A 180 18.66 38.61 -34.50
N LYS A 181 17.38 38.90 -34.69
CA LYS A 181 16.88 40.04 -35.45
C LYS A 181 16.16 41.00 -34.50
N ILE A 182 16.44 42.29 -34.64
CA ILE A 182 15.79 43.34 -33.84
C ILE A 182 15.28 44.38 -34.82
N THR A 183 14.04 44.79 -34.69
CA THR A 183 13.48 45.94 -35.43
C THR A 183 12.80 46.86 -34.44
N GLY A 184 12.88 48.14 -34.63
CA GLY A 184 12.24 49.05 -33.69
C GLY A 184 12.19 50.50 -34.11
N GLU A 185 11.60 51.30 -33.23
CA GLU A 185 11.41 52.72 -33.38
C GLU A 185 11.73 53.41 -32.01
N TYR A 186 12.38 54.52 -32.09
CA TYR A 186 12.63 55.40 -30.95
C TYR A 186 12.03 56.78 -31.21
N VAL A 187 11.10 57.18 -30.35
CA VAL A 187 10.44 58.51 -30.43
C VAL A 187 11.25 59.49 -29.59
N ILE A 188 11.99 60.37 -30.27
CA ILE A 188 13.01 61.21 -29.62
C ILE A 188 12.43 62.16 -28.58
N PRO A 189 11.36 62.95 -28.85
CA PRO A 189 10.86 63.95 -27.88
C PRO A 189 10.29 63.30 -26.60
N LYS A 190 9.83 62.03 -26.68
CA LYS A 190 9.22 61.34 -25.57
C LYS A 190 10.18 60.36 -24.91
N ALA A 191 11.37 60.13 -25.47
CA ALA A 191 12.29 59.08 -25.04
C ALA A 191 11.65 57.67 -24.98
N GLU A 192 10.67 57.42 -25.85
CA GLU A 192 9.94 56.13 -25.91
C GLU A 192 10.62 55.22 -26.94
N LEU A 193 10.84 53.92 -26.52
CA LEU A 193 11.39 52.87 -27.40
C LEU A 193 10.33 51.78 -27.60
N ALA A 194 10.14 51.37 -28.84
CA ALA A 194 9.44 50.12 -29.16
C ALA A 194 10.34 49.27 -30.05
N ALA A 195 10.54 48.04 -29.69
CA ALA A 195 11.40 47.09 -30.43
C ALA A 195 10.85 45.66 -30.41
N ASP A 196 10.89 45.02 -31.56
CA ASP A 196 10.56 43.59 -31.74
C ASP A 196 11.87 42.84 -31.95
N LEU A 197 12.08 41.82 -31.12
CA LEU A 197 13.22 40.88 -31.16
C LEU A 197 12.71 39.51 -31.61
N SER A 198 13.48 38.85 -32.46
CA SER A 198 13.18 37.45 -32.85
C SER A 198 14.45 36.65 -33.06
N SER A 199 14.40 35.38 -32.65
CA SER A 199 15.41 34.36 -32.97
C SER A 199 14.69 33.03 -33.14
N ASP A 200 15.04 32.24 -34.16
CA ASP A 200 14.39 30.98 -34.44
C ASP A 200 15.04 29.78 -33.71
N ASP A 201 16.30 29.95 -33.26
CA ASP A 201 17.07 28.86 -32.64
C ASP A 201 18.13 29.46 -31.69
N LEU A 202 17.70 29.84 -30.51
CA LEU A 202 18.53 30.42 -29.49
C LEU A 202 19.06 29.34 -28.55
N SER A 203 20.35 29.07 -28.57
CA SER A 203 20.98 28.12 -27.63
C SER A 203 20.85 28.61 -26.21
N LEU A 204 20.19 27.81 -25.35
CA LEU A 204 20.01 28.15 -23.94
C LEU A 204 21.33 28.14 -23.16
N GLN A 205 22.34 27.39 -23.62
CA GLN A 205 23.67 27.35 -23.03
C GLN A 205 24.36 28.71 -23.06
N ASP A 206 24.06 29.51 -24.09
CA ASP A 206 24.63 30.87 -24.20
C ASP A 206 24.23 31.80 -23.07
N PHE A 207 23.18 31.43 -22.33
CA PHE A 207 22.64 32.17 -21.20
C PHE A 207 22.92 31.50 -19.84
N ALA A 208 23.79 30.52 -19.81
CA ALA A 208 24.14 29.73 -18.61
C ALA A 208 24.46 30.59 -17.39
N TYR A 209 25.02 31.74 -17.63
CA TYR A 209 25.39 32.68 -16.61
C TYR A 209 24.24 33.24 -15.78
N TYR A 210 23.09 33.42 -16.40
CA TYR A 210 21.91 34.00 -15.76
C TYR A 210 21.11 33.01 -14.94
N TYR A 211 21.21 31.72 -15.21
CA TYR A 211 20.45 30.71 -14.50
C TYR A 211 21.30 29.83 -13.55
N ARG A 212 22.61 29.69 -13.74
CA ARG A 212 23.50 28.96 -12.81
C ARG A 212 23.42 29.37 -11.35
N PRO A 213 23.29 30.66 -11.01
CA PRO A 213 23.13 31.06 -9.61
C PRO A 213 21.91 30.48 -8.90
N TYR A 214 20.92 30.04 -9.64
CA TYR A 214 19.73 29.35 -9.11
C TYR A 214 19.89 27.84 -8.91
N GLY A 215 21.11 27.32 -9.10
CA GLY A 215 21.46 25.92 -8.80
C GLY A 215 21.09 24.90 -9.87
N PHE A 216 20.81 25.32 -11.09
CA PHE A 216 20.59 24.43 -12.22
C PHE A 216 21.44 24.82 -13.44
N ILE A 217 21.66 23.85 -14.31
CA ILE A 217 22.35 24.04 -15.59
C ILE A 217 21.47 23.51 -16.73
N LEU A 218 21.57 24.12 -17.91
CA LEU A 218 20.92 23.69 -19.14
C LEU A 218 22.00 23.28 -20.15
N PRO A 219 22.47 22.02 -20.10
CA PRO A 219 23.51 21.56 -21.01
C PRO A 219 23.03 21.40 -22.45
N GLU A 220 21.74 21.24 -22.64
CA GLU A 220 21.10 21.09 -23.96
C GLU A 220 19.80 21.89 -24.01
N GLY A 221 19.42 22.31 -25.20
CA GLY A 221 18.16 22.97 -25.46
C GLY A 221 18.30 24.21 -26.31
N ALA A 222 17.30 24.43 -27.15
CA ALA A 222 17.17 25.61 -27.99
C ALA A 222 15.78 26.19 -27.88
N ALA A 223 15.64 27.49 -28.10
CA ALA A 223 14.39 28.19 -28.06
C ALA A 223 14.21 29.14 -29.25
N ALA A 224 13.06 29.05 -29.92
CA ALA A 224 12.59 30.13 -30.77
C ALA A 224 11.98 31.22 -29.87
N VAL A 225 12.41 32.44 -30.00
CA VAL A 225 11.98 33.54 -29.14
C VAL A 225 11.48 34.71 -29.97
N LYS A 226 10.36 35.28 -29.57
CA LYS A 226 9.82 36.54 -30.06
C LYS A 226 9.55 37.44 -28.84
N ALA A 227 10.04 38.67 -28.86
CA ALA A 227 9.78 39.59 -27.77
C ALA A 227 9.46 40.99 -28.30
N ALA A 228 8.37 41.55 -27.83
CA ALA A 228 8.02 42.95 -28.09
C ALA A 228 8.35 43.77 -26.84
N VAL A 229 9.36 44.63 -26.96
CA VAL A 229 9.87 45.46 -25.87
C VAL A 229 9.39 46.90 -26.04
N ARG A 230 8.87 47.51 -25.00
CA ARG A 230 8.47 48.92 -24.95
C ARG A 230 9.07 49.56 -23.72
N ILE A 231 9.69 50.73 -23.92
CA ILE A 231 10.18 51.54 -22.82
C ILE A 231 9.46 52.89 -22.88
N LYS A 232 8.79 53.23 -21.82
CA LYS A 232 8.03 54.46 -21.68
C LYS A 232 8.02 54.91 -20.21
N ASP A 233 8.23 56.21 -19.98
CA ASP A 233 8.15 56.82 -18.63
C ASP A 233 9.00 56.10 -17.56
N GLY A 234 10.17 55.58 -17.95
CA GLY A 234 11.06 54.85 -17.04
C GLY A 234 10.65 53.40 -16.78
N LEU A 235 9.56 52.91 -17.38
CA LEU A 235 9.12 51.54 -17.29
C LEU A 235 9.43 50.77 -18.59
N ALA A 236 10.18 49.71 -18.51
CA ALA A 236 10.37 48.77 -19.61
C ALA A 236 9.38 47.59 -19.48
N THR A 237 8.63 47.34 -20.54
CA THR A 237 7.75 46.16 -20.64
C THR A 237 8.20 45.28 -21.79
N ALA A 238 8.19 43.98 -21.60
CA ALA A 238 8.49 43.02 -22.66
C ALA A 238 7.41 41.92 -22.69
N ASP A 239 6.72 41.79 -23.83
CA ASP A 239 5.84 40.69 -24.12
C ASP A 239 6.67 39.62 -24.84
N ILE A 240 6.86 38.45 -24.21
CA ILE A 240 7.75 37.39 -24.69
C ILE A 240 6.94 36.17 -25.04
N ALA A 241 7.18 35.61 -26.22
CA ALA A 241 6.74 34.29 -26.62
C ALA A 241 7.96 33.46 -26.97
N ALA A 242 8.13 32.33 -26.31
CA ALA A 242 9.22 31.39 -26.50
C ALA A 242 8.72 29.97 -26.71
N SER A 243 9.31 29.28 -27.67
CA SER A 243 9.08 27.83 -27.91
C SER A 243 10.39 27.12 -27.70
N ALA A 244 10.54 26.46 -26.54
CA ALA A 244 11.73 25.74 -26.18
C ALA A 244 11.58 24.23 -26.46
N ARG A 245 12.61 23.63 -27.04
CA ARG A 245 12.64 22.22 -27.44
C ARG A 245 13.89 21.55 -26.94
N GLU A 246 13.73 20.26 -26.57
CA GLU A 246 14.81 19.39 -26.10
C GLU A 246 15.62 20.01 -24.95
N VAL A 247 14.98 20.79 -24.10
CA VAL A 247 15.64 21.43 -22.95
C VAL A 247 15.96 20.38 -21.92
N LEU A 248 17.25 20.18 -21.67
CA LEU A 248 17.74 19.36 -20.57
C LEU A 248 18.16 20.29 -19.42
N ALA A 249 17.44 20.22 -18.29
CA ALA A 249 17.82 20.92 -17.07
C ALA A 249 18.35 19.93 -16.05
N VAL A 250 19.44 20.27 -15.37
CA VAL A 250 20.09 19.43 -14.36
C VAL A 250 20.31 20.25 -13.10
N SER A 251 19.82 19.73 -11.95
CA SER A 251 20.03 20.32 -10.61
C SER A 251 20.34 19.20 -9.63
N GLY A 252 21.59 19.07 -9.19
CA GLY A 252 22.04 17.97 -8.37
C GLY A 252 21.82 16.61 -9.05
N LYS A 253 20.97 15.76 -8.44
CA LYS A 253 20.57 14.45 -8.99
C LYS A 253 19.37 14.54 -9.95
N VAL A 254 18.65 15.67 -9.92
CA VAL A 254 17.44 15.84 -10.72
C VAL A 254 17.80 16.20 -12.16
N ARG A 255 17.26 15.46 -13.11
CA ARG A 255 17.35 15.70 -14.54
C ARG A 255 15.95 15.88 -15.11
N THR A 256 15.72 16.95 -15.82
CA THR A 256 14.44 17.27 -16.45
C THR A 256 14.67 17.49 -17.94
N LYS A 257 13.97 16.71 -18.78
CA LYS A 257 13.93 16.96 -20.23
C LYS A 257 12.55 17.49 -20.59
N ALA A 258 12.50 18.63 -21.30
CA ALA A 258 11.23 19.30 -21.55
C ALA A 258 11.14 19.95 -22.93
N ASP A 259 9.93 19.94 -23.51
CA ASP A 259 9.48 20.76 -24.61
C ASP A 259 8.35 21.64 -24.08
N CYS A 260 8.45 22.97 -24.22
CA CYS A 260 7.43 23.89 -23.73
C CYS A 260 7.30 25.14 -24.61
N ASP A 261 6.10 25.72 -24.59
CA ASP A 261 5.78 27.01 -25.13
C ASP A 261 5.47 27.98 -23.99
N VAL A 262 6.12 29.12 -23.95
CA VAL A 262 6.02 30.09 -22.85
C VAL A 262 5.56 31.42 -23.39
N ARG A 263 4.61 32.06 -22.72
CA ARG A 263 4.22 33.44 -22.90
C ARG A 263 4.40 34.17 -21.59
N ALA A 264 5.18 35.25 -21.61
CA ALA A 264 5.46 35.98 -20.40
C ALA A 264 5.41 37.50 -20.65
N VAL A 265 4.99 38.25 -19.67
CA VAL A 265 5.07 39.68 -19.60
C VAL A 265 6.07 40.02 -18.53
N VAL A 266 7.13 40.74 -18.90
CA VAL A 266 8.14 41.24 -17.99
C VAL A 266 7.98 42.71 -17.85
N ARG A 267 8.00 43.27 -16.65
CA ARG A 267 7.99 44.69 -16.33
C ARG A 267 9.23 45.00 -15.53
N TYR A 268 9.98 45.96 -15.96
CA TYR A 268 11.19 46.41 -15.29
C TYR A 268 11.12 47.89 -15.01
N ASP A 269 11.12 48.32 -13.76
CA ASP A 269 11.26 49.69 -13.32
C ASP A 269 12.74 50.08 -13.38
N ILE A 270 13.08 50.96 -14.31
CA ILE A 270 14.47 51.38 -14.55
C ILE A 270 15.01 52.17 -13.38
N ALA A 271 14.19 53.04 -12.76
CA ALA A 271 14.58 53.84 -11.60
C ALA A 271 14.71 53.03 -10.33
N GLY A 272 13.72 52.17 -10.03
CA GLY A 272 13.70 51.30 -8.85
C GLY A 272 14.55 50.02 -8.98
N LYS A 273 15.07 49.74 -10.18
CA LYS A 273 15.84 48.52 -10.50
C LYS A 273 15.11 47.22 -10.09
N THR A 274 13.79 47.21 -10.17
CA THR A 274 12.97 46.06 -9.81
C THR A 274 12.34 45.43 -11.04
N ALA A 275 12.40 44.11 -11.09
CA ALA A 275 11.74 43.32 -12.12
C ALA A 275 10.54 42.58 -11.56
N ASP A 276 9.46 42.61 -12.31
CA ASP A 276 8.29 41.77 -12.10
C ASP A 276 7.97 41.01 -13.39
N PHE A 277 7.50 39.75 -13.26
CA PHE A 277 7.12 38.97 -14.42
C PHE A 277 5.96 38.06 -14.07
N SER A 278 5.15 37.80 -15.07
CA SER A 278 4.08 36.80 -15.01
C SER A 278 3.88 36.17 -16.40
N GLY A 279 3.31 34.97 -16.43
CA GLY A 279 3.10 34.31 -17.70
C GLY A 279 2.39 32.99 -17.60
N GLU A 280 2.33 32.34 -18.75
CA GLU A 280 1.78 31.02 -18.95
C GLU A 280 2.82 30.14 -19.65
N ALA A 281 2.88 28.88 -19.27
CA ALA A 281 3.70 27.86 -19.91
C ALA A 281 2.83 26.67 -20.30
N ASP A 282 2.88 26.28 -21.55
CA ASP A 282 2.29 25.05 -22.05
C ASP A 282 3.40 24.01 -22.17
N ILE A 283 3.43 23.06 -21.24
CA ILE A 283 4.37 21.95 -21.20
C ILE A 283 3.83 20.86 -22.10
N LEU A 284 4.44 20.72 -23.29
CA LEU A 284 4.00 19.78 -24.32
C LEU A 284 4.45 18.36 -24.01
N ARG A 285 5.65 18.23 -23.47
CA ARG A 285 6.27 16.98 -23.03
C ARG A 285 7.38 17.28 -22.05
N MET A 286 7.36 16.61 -20.90
CA MET A 286 8.44 16.71 -19.92
C MET A 286 8.66 15.36 -19.25
N SER A 287 9.89 15.07 -18.90
CA SER A 287 10.25 13.93 -18.03
C SER A 287 11.18 14.41 -16.91
N ILE A 288 11.04 13.81 -15.73
CA ILE A 288 11.84 14.16 -14.56
C ILE A 288 12.42 12.87 -13.96
N GLU A 289 13.75 12.86 -13.77
CA GLU A 289 14.50 11.78 -13.13
C GLU A 289 15.15 12.31 -11.84
N GLY A 290 15.36 11.41 -10.86
CA GLY A 290 16.10 11.72 -9.62
C GLY A 290 15.28 12.40 -8.52
N ILE A 291 13.96 12.57 -8.69
CA ILE A 291 13.03 13.02 -7.63
C ILE A 291 12.48 11.83 -6.85
N LEU A 292 12.16 10.74 -7.56
CA LEU A 292 11.66 9.51 -6.96
C LEU A 292 12.83 8.59 -6.58
N PRO A 293 12.63 7.65 -5.64
CA PRO A 293 13.58 6.56 -5.42
C PRO A 293 13.89 5.81 -6.72
N GLU A 294 15.10 5.25 -6.85
CA GLU A 294 15.52 4.56 -8.08
C GLU A 294 14.55 3.45 -8.49
N GLU A 295 13.99 2.75 -7.52
CA GLU A 295 13.02 1.67 -7.69
C GLU A 295 11.70 2.19 -8.30
N ALA A 296 11.29 3.41 -7.98
CA ALA A 296 10.11 4.05 -8.54
C ALA A 296 10.34 4.62 -9.95
N GLY A 297 11.62 4.79 -10.34
CA GLY A 297 12.03 5.23 -11.65
C GLY A 297 11.82 6.74 -11.87
N ARG A 298 11.27 7.13 -13.00
CA ARG A 298 11.10 8.51 -13.43
C ARG A 298 9.64 8.88 -13.64
N ILE A 299 9.36 10.19 -13.60
CA ILE A 299 8.07 10.75 -14.01
C ILE A 299 8.16 11.04 -15.51
N GLU A 300 7.26 10.47 -16.30
CA GLU A 300 7.28 10.56 -17.75
C GLU A 300 6.01 11.23 -18.30
N ASN A 301 6.08 11.62 -19.57
CA ASN A 301 4.94 12.11 -20.35
C ASN A 301 4.16 13.24 -19.68
N ILE A 302 4.90 14.09 -18.90
CA ILE A 302 4.28 15.23 -18.24
C ILE A 302 3.79 16.20 -19.30
N ARG A 303 2.53 16.59 -19.20
CA ARG A 303 1.88 17.65 -19.95
C ARG A 303 1.11 18.51 -18.99
N ALA A 304 1.24 19.81 -19.11
CA ALA A 304 0.57 20.73 -18.18
C ALA A 304 0.44 22.11 -18.79
N LYS A 305 -0.60 22.82 -18.41
CA LYS A 305 -0.67 24.27 -18.58
C LYS A 305 -0.42 24.91 -17.24
N ALA A 306 0.64 25.67 -17.14
CA ALA A 306 1.04 26.31 -15.91
C ALA A 306 0.95 27.83 -16.04
N THR A 307 0.53 28.49 -14.99
CA THR A 307 0.67 29.92 -14.80
C THR A 307 1.82 30.17 -13.85
N PHE A 308 2.56 31.24 -14.08
CA PHE A 308 3.65 31.60 -13.19
C PHE A 308 3.78 33.12 -13.01
N ASP A 309 4.30 33.50 -11.88
CA ASP A 309 4.75 34.83 -11.56
C ASP A 309 6.10 34.79 -10.81
N ARG A 310 6.54 35.88 -10.25
CA ARG A 310 7.81 35.96 -9.53
C ARG A 310 7.91 34.98 -8.33
N MET A 311 6.80 34.64 -7.73
CA MET A 311 6.75 33.87 -6.47
C MET A 311 6.09 32.50 -6.61
N ARG A 312 5.34 32.26 -7.69
CA ARG A 312 4.47 31.11 -7.80
C ARG A 312 4.50 30.50 -9.19
N LEU A 313 4.39 29.17 -9.24
CA LEU A 313 4.04 28.41 -10.43
C LEU A 313 2.89 27.47 -10.07
N ALA A 314 1.83 27.50 -10.84
CA ALA A 314 0.65 26.67 -10.60
C ALA A 314 0.13 26.03 -11.88
N SER A 315 -0.31 24.78 -11.78
CA SER A 315 -1.03 24.05 -12.82
C SER A 315 -2.18 23.28 -12.20
N ASP A 316 -3.37 23.38 -12.78
CA ASP A 316 -4.57 22.66 -12.35
C ASP A 316 -4.88 21.43 -13.22
N ASP A 317 -4.17 21.25 -14.33
CA ASP A 317 -4.43 20.19 -15.32
C ASP A 317 -3.17 19.41 -15.74
N ALA A 318 -2.21 19.29 -14.85
CA ALA A 318 -1.01 18.50 -15.12
C ALA A 318 -1.36 17.01 -15.27
N ARG A 319 -0.79 16.38 -16.29
CA ARG A 319 -0.88 14.94 -16.53
C ARG A 319 0.52 14.37 -16.57
N ALA A 320 0.68 13.19 -16.00
CA ALA A 320 1.97 12.51 -15.96
C ALA A 320 1.79 11.00 -15.97
N GLU A 321 2.88 10.29 -16.19
CA GLU A 321 2.96 8.85 -16.05
C GLU A 321 4.04 8.51 -15.02
N VAL A 322 3.66 7.78 -13.97
CA VAL A 322 4.55 7.31 -12.91
C VAL A 322 4.27 5.85 -12.66
N LEU A 323 5.30 5.02 -12.66
CA LEU A 323 5.19 3.57 -12.47
C LEU A 323 4.26 2.89 -13.48
N GLY A 324 4.18 3.44 -14.72
CA GLY A 324 3.26 2.95 -15.76
C GLY A 324 1.79 3.32 -15.55
N MET A 325 1.49 4.13 -14.53
CA MET A 325 0.14 4.62 -14.25
C MET A 325 0.00 6.07 -14.70
N LYS A 326 -1.18 6.41 -15.23
CA LYS A 326 -1.52 7.77 -15.64
C LYS A 326 -2.09 8.54 -14.47
N TRP A 327 -1.61 9.76 -14.29
CA TRP A 327 -1.99 10.65 -13.21
C TRP A 327 -2.50 11.97 -13.77
N ASP A 328 -3.60 12.45 -13.22
CA ASP A 328 -4.05 13.83 -13.33
C ASP A 328 -3.66 14.54 -12.03
N ALA A 329 -3.02 15.71 -12.13
CA ALA A 329 -2.48 16.38 -10.96
C ALA A 329 -2.71 17.89 -10.98
N LYS A 330 -2.78 18.46 -9.79
CA LYS A 330 -2.65 19.88 -9.52
C LYS A 330 -1.33 20.13 -8.82
N VAL A 331 -0.56 21.08 -9.31
CA VAL A 331 0.76 21.40 -8.78
C VAL A 331 0.78 22.88 -8.44
N ASN A 332 1.28 23.22 -7.26
CA ASN A 332 1.50 24.57 -6.84
C ASN A 332 2.88 24.67 -6.18
N ILE A 333 3.72 25.53 -6.73
CA ILE A 333 5.06 25.80 -6.22
C ILE A 333 5.11 27.27 -5.83
N VAL A 334 5.46 27.55 -4.60
CA VAL A 334 5.55 28.92 -4.07
C VAL A 334 6.95 29.15 -3.53
N ASN A 335 7.48 30.38 -3.74
CA ASN A 335 8.79 30.81 -3.27
C ASN A 335 9.96 30.01 -3.89
N PHE A 336 10.33 30.34 -5.12
CA PHE A 336 11.40 29.63 -5.86
C PHE A 336 12.78 29.61 -5.17
N ALA A 337 13.06 30.57 -4.28
CA ALA A 337 14.32 30.58 -3.52
C ALA A 337 14.34 29.54 -2.39
N SER A 338 13.17 29.17 -1.87
CA SER A 338 12.98 28.15 -0.84
C SER A 338 11.61 27.48 -1.11
N PRO A 339 11.54 26.56 -2.09
CA PRO A 339 10.29 26.18 -2.70
C PRO A 339 9.43 25.33 -1.77
N ILE A 340 8.17 25.76 -1.60
CA ILE A 340 7.09 24.98 -1.02
C ILE A 340 6.30 24.39 -2.18
N ILE A 341 6.21 23.07 -2.22
CA ILE A 341 5.59 22.33 -3.31
C ILE A 341 4.36 21.58 -2.78
N ASP A 342 3.20 21.91 -3.31
CA ASP A 342 1.96 21.17 -3.05
C ASP A 342 1.54 20.42 -4.32
N VAL A 343 1.31 19.12 -4.20
CA VAL A 343 0.83 18.27 -5.29
C VAL A 343 -0.42 17.52 -4.84
N TYR A 344 -1.47 17.60 -5.63
CA TYR A 344 -2.68 16.79 -5.51
C TYR A 344 -2.82 15.98 -6.79
N ALA A 345 -2.69 14.67 -6.68
CA ALA A 345 -2.68 13.77 -7.81
C ALA A 345 -3.78 12.71 -7.68
N HIS A 346 -4.41 12.37 -8.79
CA HIS A 346 -5.43 11.34 -8.92
C HIS A 346 -5.04 10.36 -10.03
N SER A 347 -5.24 9.09 -9.77
CA SER A 347 -5.06 8.03 -10.77
C SER A 347 -6.13 6.95 -10.60
N SER A 348 -6.74 6.54 -11.71
CA SER A 348 -7.56 5.33 -11.74
C SER A 348 -6.65 4.15 -12.04
N VAL A 349 -6.48 3.27 -11.07
CA VAL A 349 -5.48 2.20 -11.10
C VAL A 349 -6.12 0.82 -11.27
N HIS A 350 -5.48 -0.04 -12.05
CA HIS A 350 -5.73 -1.48 -12.02
C HIS A 350 -4.97 -2.09 -10.84
N LEU A 351 -5.69 -2.66 -9.87
CA LEU A 351 -5.09 -3.15 -8.63
C LEU A 351 -4.04 -4.22 -8.85
N ALA A 352 -4.20 -5.10 -9.84
CA ALA A 352 -3.20 -6.09 -10.21
C ALA A 352 -1.90 -5.45 -10.72
N ALA A 353 -2.01 -4.40 -11.55
CA ALA A 353 -0.84 -3.68 -12.04
C ALA A 353 -0.15 -2.88 -10.93
N LEU A 354 -0.93 -2.30 -10.03
CA LEU A 354 -0.41 -1.63 -8.83
C LEU A 354 0.35 -2.62 -7.94
N GLU A 355 -0.23 -3.79 -7.65
CA GLU A 355 0.42 -4.85 -6.87
C GLU A 355 1.72 -5.31 -7.51
N GLU A 356 1.69 -5.63 -8.80
CA GLU A 356 2.87 -6.06 -9.56
C GLU A 356 3.97 -5.00 -9.54
N THR A 357 3.60 -3.74 -9.70
CA THR A 357 4.53 -2.61 -9.67
C THR A 357 5.16 -2.43 -8.29
N LEU A 358 4.37 -2.45 -7.22
CA LEU A 358 4.85 -2.34 -5.84
C LEU A 358 5.76 -3.52 -5.48
N ARG A 359 5.41 -4.72 -5.91
CA ARG A 359 6.22 -5.92 -5.69
C ARG A 359 7.55 -5.87 -6.43
N LYS A 360 7.55 -5.52 -7.73
CA LYS A 360 8.76 -5.50 -8.57
C LYS A 360 9.69 -4.35 -8.25
N ARG A 361 9.14 -3.17 -7.94
CA ARG A 361 9.89 -1.93 -7.81
C ARG A 361 10.22 -1.55 -6.37
N LEU A 362 9.34 -1.88 -5.42
CA LEU A 362 9.53 -1.52 -4.00
C LEU A 362 9.80 -2.73 -3.10
N GLY A 363 9.88 -3.93 -3.68
CA GLY A 363 10.14 -5.16 -2.93
C GLY A 363 9.01 -5.56 -1.95
N VAL A 364 7.86 -4.90 -2.02
CA VAL A 364 6.72 -5.17 -1.14
C VAL A 364 6.13 -6.53 -1.48
N LYS A 365 6.21 -7.47 -0.55
CA LYS A 365 5.62 -8.81 -0.70
C LYS A 365 4.15 -8.77 -0.29
N PHE A 366 3.27 -8.77 -1.26
CA PHE A 366 1.86 -9.00 -1.00
C PHE A 366 1.58 -10.51 -0.99
N PRO A 367 1.01 -11.07 0.08
CA PRO A 367 0.65 -12.49 0.12
C PRO A 367 -0.60 -12.83 -0.70
N THR A 368 -1.10 -11.87 -1.47
CA THR A 368 -2.41 -11.93 -2.12
C THR A 368 -2.33 -11.49 -3.57
N GLU A 369 -3.01 -12.18 -4.45
CA GLU A 369 -3.34 -11.67 -5.78
C GLU A 369 -4.58 -10.77 -5.64
N ILE A 370 -4.50 -9.55 -6.15
CA ILE A 370 -5.64 -8.64 -6.13
C ILE A 370 -6.00 -8.23 -7.56
N ALA A 371 -7.29 -8.20 -7.88
CA ALA A 371 -7.79 -7.77 -9.19
C ALA A 371 -8.98 -6.81 -9.01
N GLY A 372 -9.17 -5.94 -9.99
CA GLY A 372 -10.20 -4.91 -9.99
C GLY A 372 -9.62 -3.53 -10.26
N ARG A 373 -10.43 -2.51 -10.05
CA ARG A 373 -10.06 -1.10 -10.22
C ARG A 373 -10.17 -0.36 -8.90
N GLY A 374 -9.34 0.65 -8.74
CA GLY A 374 -9.39 1.57 -7.62
C GLY A 374 -9.05 2.98 -8.06
N ASP A 375 -9.52 3.96 -7.30
CA ASP A 375 -9.18 5.36 -7.47
C ASP A 375 -8.21 5.78 -6.38
N LEU A 376 -7.02 6.21 -6.79
CA LEU A 376 -5.94 6.59 -5.89
C LEU A 376 -5.75 8.10 -5.92
N LEU A 377 -5.98 8.73 -4.79
CA LEU A 377 -5.73 10.14 -4.53
C LEU A 377 -4.48 10.29 -3.68
N ILE A 378 -3.56 11.14 -4.09
CA ILE A 378 -2.34 11.45 -3.33
C ILE A 378 -2.27 12.96 -3.13
N SER A 379 -2.00 13.39 -1.91
CA SER A 379 -1.58 14.74 -1.59
C SER A 379 -0.17 14.71 -1.01
N MET A 380 0.69 15.56 -1.55
CA MET A 380 2.08 15.69 -1.14
C MET A 380 2.39 17.17 -0.88
N GLN A 381 3.05 17.43 0.21
CA GLN A 381 3.58 18.74 0.55
C GLN A 381 5.06 18.62 0.89
N SER A 382 5.89 19.36 0.21
CA SER A 382 7.34 19.44 0.43
C SER A 382 7.73 20.85 0.85
N GLU A 383 8.43 20.97 1.97
CA GLU A 383 9.00 22.21 2.48
C GLU A 383 10.53 22.03 2.63
N PRO A 384 11.34 23.06 2.34
CA PRO A 384 12.80 22.97 2.49
C PRO A 384 13.21 22.63 3.92
N GLY A 385 14.10 21.65 4.07
CA GLY A 385 14.62 21.23 5.37
C GLY A 385 13.63 20.46 6.26
N ARG A 386 12.47 20.10 5.73
CA ARG A 386 11.48 19.24 6.41
C ARG A 386 11.25 17.97 5.62
N GLU A 387 10.82 16.94 6.32
CA GLU A 387 10.35 15.71 5.67
C GLU A 387 9.11 15.97 4.82
N VAL A 388 9.04 15.31 3.69
CA VAL A 388 7.89 15.38 2.78
C VAL A 388 6.66 14.82 3.47
N LYS A 389 5.63 15.63 3.61
CA LYS A 389 4.32 15.18 4.08
C LYS A 389 3.57 14.55 2.92
N PHE A 390 3.14 13.33 3.13
CA PHE A 390 2.46 12.52 2.14
C PHE A 390 1.17 11.94 2.72
N LYS A 391 0.09 11.98 1.97
CA LYS A 391 -1.18 11.33 2.31
C LYS A 391 -1.78 10.71 1.06
N GLY A 392 -2.27 9.49 1.18
CA GLY A 392 -2.97 8.79 0.14
C GLY A 392 -4.35 8.32 0.57
N ASN A 393 -5.25 8.25 -0.39
CA ASN A 393 -6.56 7.62 -0.25
C ASN A 393 -6.80 6.72 -1.45
N LEU A 394 -6.96 5.42 -1.21
CA LEU A 394 -7.30 4.43 -2.22
C LEU A 394 -8.75 3.97 -2.00
N SER A 395 -9.61 4.30 -2.93
CA SER A 395 -10.99 3.81 -2.99
C SER A 395 -11.06 2.60 -3.90
N VAL A 396 -11.62 1.50 -3.40
CA VAL A 396 -11.78 0.24 -4.13
C VAL A 396 -13.26 -0.10 -4.22
N ASN A 397 -13.69 -0.57 -5.37
CA ASN A 397 -15.08 -0.99 -5.56
C ASN A 397 -15.14 -2.30 -6.34
N ASP A 398 -15.83 -3.29 -5.78
CA ASP A 398 -16.07 -4.62 -6.36
C ASP A 398 -14.79 -5.35 -6.84
N ALA A 399 -13.71 -5.21 -6.07
CA ALA A 399 -12.48 -5.92 -6.34
C ALA A 399 -12.53 -7.36 -5.83
N THR A 400 -11.59 -8.15 -6.32
CA THR A 400 -11.37 -9.53 -5.85
C THR A 400 -9.94 -9.68 -5.35
N ALA A 401 -9.76 -10.52 -4.33
CA ALA A 401 -8.45 -10.85 -3.81
C ALA A 401 -8.34 -12.35 -3.52
N ARG A 402 -7.12 -12.89 -3.58
CA ARG A 402 -6.83 -14.28 -3.21
C ARG A 402 -5.77 -14.31 -2.13
N LEU A 403 -6.17 -14.76 -0.95
CA LEU A 403 -5.31 -14.75 0.24
C LEU A 403 -4.49 -16.03 0.36
N GLY A 404 -3.18 -15.88 0.48
CA GLY A 404 -2.23 -16.90 0.88
C GLY A 404 -2.11 -18.11 -0.06
N LYS A 405 -1.30 -19.09 0.32
CA LYS A 405 -1.09 -20.35 -0.44
C LYS A 405 -2.37 -21.19 -0.56
N GLY A 406 -3.36 -21.00 0.30
CA GLY A 406 -4.64 -21.67 0.29
C GLY A 406 -5.63 -21.16 -0.76
N ASN A 407 -5.25 -20.15 -1.52
CA ASN A 407 -6.07 -19.56 -2.59
C ASN A 407 -7.51 -19.21 -2.14
N PHE A 408 -7.64 -18.57 -0.95
CA PHE A 408 -8.93 -18.19 -0.39
C PHE A 408 -9.52 -17.01 -1.17
N PRO A 409 -10.59 -17.21 -1.97
CA PRO A 409 -11.16 -16.14 -2.77
C PRO A 409 -11.94 -15.15 -1.89
N ILE A 410 -11.55 -13.88 -1.94
CA ILE A 410 -12.32 -12.77 -1.41
C ILE A 410 -12.95 -12.05 -2.60
N GLU A 411 -14.25 -11.82 -2.55
CA GLU A 411 -15.04 -11.21 -3.60
C GLU A 411 -15.71 -9.94 -3.07
N LYS A 412 -16.11 -9.05 -3.98
CA LYS A 412 -16.85 -7.81 -3.68
C LYS A 412 -16.12 -6.94 -2.64
N LEU A 413 -14.80 -6.91 -2.73
CA LEU A 413 -13.99 -6.06 -1.86
C LEU A 413 -14.25 -4.59 -2.22
N SER A 414 -14.80 -3.82 -1.29
CA SER A 414 -15.12 -2.42 -1.49
C SER A 414 -14.85 -1.63 -0.23
N GLY A 415 -14.36 -0.40 -0.37
CA GLY A 415 -14.09 0.52 0.73
C GLY A 415 -12.92 1.45 0.45
N GLU A 416 -12.50 2.17 1.48
CA GLU A 416 -11.46 3.19 1.42
C GLU A 416 -10.30 2.88 2.35
N PHE A 417 -9.09 3.06 1.82
CA PHE A 417 -7.82 2.94 2.53
C PHE A 417 -7.15 4.31 2.54
N GLN A 418 -6.92 4.85 3.70
CA GLN A 418 -6.17 6.09 3.91
C GLN A 418 -4.79 5.72 4.44
N PHE A 419 -3.75 6.37 3.92
CA PHE A 419 -2.38 6.09 4.35
C PHE A 419 -1.51 7.34 4.25
N ASP A 420 -0.49 7.39 5.07
CA ASP A 420 0.60 8.36 5.03
C ASP A 420 1.95 7.64 5.16
N ALA A 421 3.03 8.35 5.43
CA ALA A 421 4.36 7.76 5.56
C ALA A 421 4.48 6.73 6.70
N ASN A 422 3.64 6.84 7.74
CA ASN A 422 3.77 6.07 8.99
C ASN A 422 2.54 5.24 9.35
N GLU A 423 1.41 5.52 8.72
CA GLU A 423 0.14 4.92 9.11
C GLU A 423 -0.72 4.58 7.90
N ALA A 424 -1.42 3.44 7.98
CA ALA A 424 -2.52 3.09 7.10
C ALA A 424 -3.78 2.83 7.92
N ARG A 425 -4.93 3.33 7.46
CA ARG A 425 -6.24 3.17 8.10
C ARG A 425 -7.27 2.77 7.07
N TRP A 426 -8.20 1.95 7.48
CA TRP A 426 -9.39 1.65 6.70
C TRP A 426 -10.63 1.62 7.58
N ARG A 427 -11.74 2.02 7.01
CA ARG A 427 -13.04 2.02 7.68
C ARG A 427 -14.08 1.41 6.77
N HIS A 428 -14.91 0.53 7.35
CA HIS A 428 -16.06 -0.07 6.66
C HIS A 428 -15.69 -0.77 5.33
N ILE A 429 -14.51 -1.38 5.26
CA ILE A 429 -14.19 -2.28 4.16
C ILE A 429 -15.21 -3.41 4.18
N SER A 430 -15.87 -3.63 3.07
CA SER A 430 -16.79 -4.75 2.87
C SER A 430 -16.20 -5.76 1.90
N ALA A 431 -16.40 -7.03 2.20
CA ALA A 431 -15.94 -8.13 1.35
C ALA A 431 -16.85 -9.35 1.52
N SER A 432 -16.82 -10.28 0.58
CA SER A 432 -17.53 -11.55 0.66
C SER A 432 -16.53 -12.71 0.59
N TYR A 433 -16.70 -13.69 1.47
CA TYR A 433 -15.96 -14.94 1.44
C TYR A 433 -16.93 -16.11 1.56
N ARG A 434 -16.91 -17.02 0.57
CA ARG A 434 -17.85 -18.16 0.48
C ARG A 434 -19.32 -17.75 0.66
N GLY A 435 -19.72 -16.61 0.07
CA GLY A 435 -21.08 -16.08 0.14
C GLY A 435 -21.45 -15.40 1.46
N VAL A 436 -20.54 -15.33 2.43
CA VAL A 436 -20.74 -14.58 3.68
C VAL A 436 -20.11 -13.21 3.57
N GLY A 437 -20.89 -12.18 3.86
CA GLY A 437 -20.41 -10.78 3.88
C GLY A 437 -19.68 -10.45 5.18
N TYR A 438 -18.54 -9.80 5.06
CA TYR A 438 -17.70 -9.30 6.16
C TYR A 438 -17.53 -7.80 6.06
N ARG A 439 -17.40 -7.16 7.18
CA ARG A 439 -16.98 -5.76 7.32
C ARG A 439 -15.73 -5.69 8.16
N SER A 440 -14.79 -4.83 7.76
CA SER A 440 -13.55 -4.63 8.50
C SER A 440 -13.26 -3.15 8.66
N SER A 441 -12.73 -2.79 9.82
CA SER A 441 -12.10 -1.51 10.12
C SER A 441 -10.79 -1.76 10.82
N GLY A 442 -9.79 -0.88 10.61
CA GLY A 442 -8.51 -1.06 11.26
C GLY A 442 -7.49 0.02 10.95
N SER A 443 -6.33 -0.15 11.54
CA SER A 443 -5.17 0.68 11.27
C SER A 443 -3.86 -0.10 11.45
N ILE A 444 -2.85 0.32 10.71
CA ILE A 444 -1.46 -0.10 10.88
C ILE A 444 -0.67 1.16 11.18
N LYS A 445 0.01 1.22 12.32
CA LYS A 445 0.88 2.33 12.70
C LYS A 445 2.32 1.89 12.71
N SER A 446 3.24 2.77 12.26
CA SER A 446 4.68 2.51 12.22
C SER A 446 5.03 1.30 11.34
N PHE A 447 5.25 1.51 10.05
CA PHE A 447 5.54 0.40 9.10
C PHE A 447 6.84 -0.35 9.40
N GLU A 448 7.81 0.25 10.09
CA GLU A 448 9.04 -0.43 10.53
C GLU A 448 8.79 -1.40 11.69
N SER A 449 7.89 -1.05 12.61
CA SER A 449 7.47 -1.87 13.75
C SER A 449 5.95 -1.83 13.84
N PRO A 450 5.24 -2.55 12.98
CA PRO A 450 3.81 -2.40 12.79
C PRO A 450 3.01 -2.73 14.05
N ARG A 451 2.15 -1.78 14.42
CA ARG A 451 1.07 -1.99 15.38
C ARG A 451 -0.23 -2.01 14.62
N ILE A 452 -0.91 -3.13 14.65
CA ILE A 452 -2.10 -3.40 13.85
C ILE A 452 -3.29 -3.49 14.78
N GLN A 453 -4.26 -2.62 14.57
CA GLN A 453 -5.58 -2.73 15.17
C GLN A 453 -6.55 -3.18 14.08
N LEU A 454 -7.28 -4.25 14.33
CA LEU A 454 -8.19 -4.84 13.36
C LEU A 454 -9.52 -5.18 14.02
N GLU A 455 -10.60 -4.75 13.41
CA GLU A 455 -11.96 -5.16 13.72
C GLU A 455 -12.57 -5.84 12.49
N VAL A 456 -13.19 -6.98 12.70
CA VAL A 456 -13.90 -7.72 11.65
C VAL A 456 -15.26 -8.12 12.17
N SER A 457 -16.28 -7.98 11.35
CA SER A 457 -17.63 -8.40 11.68
C SER A 457 -18.36 -9.01 10.48
N SER A 458 -19.16 -10.00 10.77
CA SER A 458 -20.11 -10.61 9.83
C SER A 458 -21.41 -10.89 10.57
N LYS A 459 -22.33 -11.63 9.94
CA LYS A 459 -23.57 -12.07 10.59
C LYS A 459 -23.30 -12.91 11.84
N ASP A 460 -22.29 -13.78 11.79
CA ASP A 460 -22.06 -14.81 12.80
C ASP A 460 -20.72 -14.69 13.53
N LEU A 461 -19.79 -13.85 13.01
CA LEU A 461 -18.47 -13.62 13.57
C LEU A 461 -18.24 -12.14 13.81
N SER A 462 -17.72 -11.78 14.96
CA SER A 462 -17.12 -10.46 15.21
C SER A 462 -15.87 -10.64 16.07
N TYR A 463 -14.78 -9.97 15.72
CA TYR A 463 -13.60 -9.92 16.57
C TYR A 463 -12.88 -8.61 16.41
N GLN A 464 -12.12 -8.27 17.44
CA GLN A 464 -11.15 -7.19 17.48
C GLN A 464 -9.80 -7.73 17.90
N SER A 465 -8.75 -7.20 17.31
CA SER A 465 -7.38 -7.60 17.67
C SER A 465 -6.45 -6.41 17.72
N LEU A 466 -5.48 -6.50 18.62
CA LEU A 466 -4.35 -5.60 18.72
C LEU A 466 -3.08 -6.44 18.59
N LEU A 467 -2.37 -6.23 17.49
CA LEU A 467 -1.18 -6.97 17.13
C LEU A 467 0.01 -6.02 17.02
N SER A 468 1.21 -6.51 17.29
CA SER A 468 2.44 -5.82 16.91
C SER A 468 3.40 -6.78 16.25
N MET A 469 4.24 -6.26 15.34
CA MET A 469 5.25 -7.05 14.65
C MET A 469 6.64 -6.53 14.99
N ALA A 470 7.55 -7.45 15.25
CA ALA A 470 8.97 -7.18 15.45
C ALA A 470 9.75 -8.22 14.62
N GLY A 471 10.29 -7.81 13.48
CA GLY A 471 10.86 -8.73 12.52
C GLY A 471 9.83 -9.76 12.04
N ASN A 472 10.11 -11.05 12.23
CA ASN A 472 9.21 -12.16 11.86
C ASN A 472 8.27 -12.59 13.00
N THR A 473 8.29 -11.93 14.14
CA THR A 473 7.43 -12.26 15.27
C THR A 473 6.22 -11.35 15.32
N ILE A 474 5.03 -11.95 15.37
CA ILE A 474 3.75 -11.29 15.63
C ILE A 474 3.42 -11.46 17.11
N ASN A 475 3.31 -10.36 17.84
CA ASN A 475 2.78 -10.36 19.19
C ASN A 475 1.28 -10.05 19.16
N ILE A 476 0.48 -10.95 19.68
CA ILE A 476 -0.97 -10.80 19.88
C ILE A 476 -1.17 -10.21 21.27
N THR A 477 -1.26 -8.89 21.37
CA THR A 477 -1.52 -8.20 22.64
C THR A 477 -2.91 -8.51 23.15
N SER A 478 -3.89 -8.52 22.24
CA SER A 478 -5.25 -9.00 22.51
C SER A 478 -5.92 -9.46 21.22
N LEU A 479 -6.72 -10.49 21.33
CA LEU A 479 -7.65 -10.95 20.33
C LEU A 479 -8.94 -11.34 21.06
N ASP A 480 -10.00 -10.57 20.90
CA ASP A 480 -11.28 -10.79 21.55
C ASP A 480 -12.36 -10.90 20.50
N GLY A 481 -13.21 -11.91 20.61
CA GLY A 481 -14.23 -12.12 19.62
C GLY A 481 -15.42 -12.94 20.06
N LYS A 482 -16.38 -12.98 19.15
CA LYS A 482 -17.59 -13.79 19.26
C LYS A 482 -17.84 -14.53 17.96
N TYR A 483 -18.14 -15.80 18.06
CA TYR A 483 -18.56 -16.63 16.94
C TYR A 483 -19.86 -17.35 17.29
N PHE A 484 -20.95 -17.02 16.63
CA PHE A 484 -22.32 -17.34 17.02
C PHE A 484 -22.61 -16.89 18.45
N ASN A 485 -22.89 -17.81 19.38
CA ASN A 485 -23.13 -17.52 20.79
C ASN A 485 -21.87 -17.62 21.65
N SER A 486 -20.78 -18.14 21.08
CA SER A 486 -19.52 -18.40 21.75
C SER A 486 -18.61 -17.18 21.73
N ARG A 487 -17.86 -16.95 22.82
CA ARG A 487 -16.87 -15.87 22.95
C ARG A 487 -15.49 -16.47 23.11
N PHE A 488 -14.50 -15.83 22.55
CA PHE A 488 -13.09 -16.22 22.70
C PHE A 488 -12.20 -15.01 22.96
N SER A 489 -11.12 -15.25 23.68
CA SER A 489 -10.03 -14.31 23.80
C SER A 489 -8.70 -15.04 23.68
N ALA A 490 -7.67 -14.36 23.16
CA ALA A 490 -6.32 -14.89 23.06
C ALA A 490 -5.27 -13.79 23.14
N LYS A 491 -4.08 -14.17 23.62
CA LYS A 491 -2.87 -13.36 23.63
C LYS A 491 -1.65 -14.26 23.50
N GLY A 492 -0.53 -13.74 23.02
CA GLY A 492 0.68 -14.54 22.84
C GLY A 492 1.51 -14.11 21.64
N ASP A 493 2.41 -14.95 21.25
CA ASP A 493 3.37 -14.69 20.21
C ASP A 493 3.29 -15.74 19.10
N MET A 494 3.57 -15.31 17.85
CA MET A 494 3.68 -16.20 16.68
C MET A 494 4.96 -15.87 15.93
N ASN A 495 5.80 -16.85 15.65
CA ASN A 495 7.01 -16.69 14.86
C ASN A 495 6.77 -17.23 13.44
N LEU A 496 7.05 -16.38 12.43
CA LEU A 496 6.91 -16.66 11.01
C LEU A 496 8.26 -16.82 10.30
N GLU A 497 9.35 -17.03 11.03
CA GLU A 497 10.70 -17.11 10.47
C GLU A 497 10.85 -18.27 9.50
N ASP A 498 10.32 -19.43 9.86
CA ASP A 498 10.28 -20.59 8.98
C ASP A 498 8.97 -20.61 8.15
N PRO A 499 9.05 -20.46 6.81
CA PRO A 499 7.86 -20.61 5.96
C PRO A 499 7.21 -22.00 6.05
N GLY A 500 7.94 -23.02 6.51
CA GLY A 500 7.49 -24.38 6.70
C GLY A 500 6.71 -24.60 8.01
N ALA A 501 7.01 -23.84 9.05
CA ALA A 501 6.41 -23.95 10.38
C ALA A 501 5.92 -22.56 10.87
N VAL A 502 4.87 -22.54 11.68
CA VAL A 502 4.39 -21.35 12.38
C VAL A 502 4.40 -21.63 13.87
N GLU A 503 5.52 -21.30 14.51
CA GLU A 503 5.66 -21.49 15.95
C GLU A 503 4.81 -20.46 16.71
N ALA A 504 3.96 -20.91 17.60
CA ALA A 504 3.10 -20.05 18.40
C ALA A 504 3.21 -20.40 19.89
N ASP A 505 3.05 -19.39 20.72
CA ASP A 505 2.82 -19.50 22.17
C ASP A 505 1.59 -18.64 22.50
N ILE A 506 0.45 -19.26 22.65
CA ILE A 506 -0.85 -18.60 22.77
C ILE A 506 -1.55 -19.06 24.05
N LYS A 507 -2.02 -18.08 24.81
CA LYS A 507 -2.92 -18.27 25.95
C LYS A 507 -4.27 -17.66 25.64
N GLY A 508 -5.33 -18.39 25.91
CA GLY A 508 -6.66 -17.91 25.60
C GLY A 508 -7.73 -18.44 26.53
N SER A 509 -8.90 -17.85 26.38
CA SER A 509 -10.12 -18.35 27.00
C SER A 509 -11.24 -18.47 25.99
N LEU A 510 -12.14 -19.41 26.22
CA LEU A 510 -13.25 -19.71 25.35
C LEU A 510 -14.52 -19.97 26.20
N ASP A 511 -15.51 -19.09 26.06
CA ASP A 511 -16.88 -19.32 26.52
C ASP A 511 -17.69 -19.92 25.37
N PHE A 512 -17.81 -21.22 25.35
CA PHE A 512 -18.37 -21.95 24.21
C PHE A 512 -19.79 -22.44 24.48
N ASP A 513 -20.71 -22.12 23.56
CA ASP A 513 -22.04 -22.72 23.54
C ASP A 513 -22.02 -24.02 22.71
N LEU A 514 -22.19 -25.15 23.35
CA LEU A 514 -22.16 -26.45 22.70
C LEU A 514 -23.16 -26.61 21.54
N ALA A 515 -24.22 -25.80 21.53
CA ALA A 515 -25.18 -25.79 20.42
C ALA A 515 -24.57 -25.24 19.12
N ASP A 516 -23.51 -24.41 19.24
CA ASP A 516 -22.80 -23.86 18.07
C ASP A 516 -21.99 -24.91 17.29
N LEU A 517 -21.66 -26.06 17.93
CA LEU A 517 -21.03 -27.20 17.22
C LEU A 517 -21.83 -27.66 16.00
N ARG A 518 -23.15 -27.61 16.06
CA ARG A 518 -24.02 -27.98 14.93
C ARG A 518 -23.93 -27.01 13.77
N ARG A 519 -23.67 -25.72 14.08
CA ARG A 519 -23.51 -24.64 13.11
C ARG A 519 -22.11 -24.65 12.50
N ILE A 520 -21.09 -24.95 13.32
CA ILE A 520 -19.69 -25.05 12.89
C ILE A 520 -19.47 -26.28 11.98
N SER A 521 -20.17 -27.40 12.26
CA SER A 521 -20.02 -28.65 11.53
C SER A 521 -21.37 -29.23 11.03
N PRO A 522 -22.04 -28.53 10.11
CA PRO A 522 -23.43 -28.90 9.70
C PRO A 522 -23.50 -30.23 8.97
N GLY A 523 -22.40 -30.69 8.36
CA GLY A 523 -22.30 -31.96 7.64
C GLY A 523 -21.97 -33.19 8.53
N SER A 524 -21.59 -32.96 9.79
CA SER A 524 -21.18 -34.05 10.69
C SER A 524 -22.38 -34.79 11.24
N GLY A 525 -22.61 -36.01 10.74
CA GLY A 525 -23.63 -36.94 11.30
C GLY A 525 -23.38 -37.25 12.77
N GLY A 526 -22.11 -37.25 13.21
CA GLY A 526 -21.73 -37.49 14.61
C GLY A 526 -22.23 -36.37 15.53
N VAL A 527 -21.97 -35.14 15.19
CA VAL A 527 -22.43 -33.96 15.99
C VAL A 527 -23.95 -33.88 16.08
N ARG A 528 -24.66 -34.24 15.00
CA ARG A 528 -26.13 -34.34 15.03
C ARG A 528 -26.64 -35.40 16.02
N LYS A 529 -26.01 -36.58 16.05
CA LYS A 529 -26.37 -37.67 16.98
C LYS A 529 -26.02 -37.32 18.42
N MET A 530 -24.91 -36.63 18.66
CA MET A 530 -24.48 -36.20 20.00
C MET A 530 -25.45 -35.26 20.69
N ARG A 531 -26.23 -34.44 19.93
CA ARG A 531 -27.14 -33.44 20.46
C ARG A 531 -26.52 -32.57 21.58
N PRO A 532 -25.33 -31.96 21.34
CA PRO A 532 -24.64 -31.28 22.39
C PRO A 532 -25.41 -30.00 22.76
N ALA A 533 -25.50 -29.71 24.06
CA ALA A 533 -26.13 -28.51 24.59
C ALA A 533 -25.46 -28.11 25.91
N GLY A 534 -25.52 -26.80 26.24
CA GLY A 534 -24.91 -26.22 27.44
C GLY A 534 -23.79 -25.25 27.10
N LYS A 535 -23.25 -24.63 28.12
CA LYS A 535 -22.13 -23.67 28.01
C LYS A 535 -20.93 -24.19 28.77
N LEU A 536 -19.78 -24.06 28.19
CA LEU A 536 -18.50 -24.36 28.82
C LEU A 536 -17.60 -23.12 28.80
N HIS A 537 -16.76 -23.04 29.81
CA HIS A 537 -15.65 -22.11 29.91
C HIS A 537 -14.37 -22.91 29.83
N ALA A 538 -13.49 -22.55 28.90
CA ALA A 538 -12.18 -23.18 28.70
C ALA A 538 -11.06 -22.15 28.83
N GLU A 539 -10.02 -22.47 29.58
CA GLU A 539 -8.72 -21.80 29.58
C GLU A 539 -7.76 -22.68 28.82
N LEU A 540 -7.01 -22.10 27.87
CA LEU A 540 -6.17 -22.80 26.93
C LEU A 540 -4.76 -22.19 26.91
N GLU A 541 -3.76 -23.05 26.96
CA GLU A 541 -2.38 -22.71 26.61
C GLU A 541 -1.97 -23.61 25.44
N LEU A 542 -1.42 -23.01 24.39
CA LEU A 542 -0.98 -23.71 23.20
C LEU A 542 0.40 -23.22 22.80
N SER A 543 1.35 -24.13 22.60
CA SER A 543 2.66 -23.80 22.05
C SER A 543 3.14 -24.86 21.07
N GLY A 544 3.88 -24.40 20.03
CA GLY A 544 4.42 -25.23 18.95
C GLY A 544 3.93 -24.82 17.55
N ASP A 545 4.15 -25.69 16.56
CA ASP A 545 3.76 -25.43 15.18
C ASP A 545 2.25 -25.56 14.95
N VAL A 546 1.55 -24.43 14.86
CA VAL A 546 0.08 -24.38 14.67
C VAL A 546 -0.39 -24.87 13.30
N LYS A 547 0.52 -25.17 12.36
CA LYS A 547 0.15 -25.84 11.11
C LYS A 547 -0.19 -27.31 11.31
N ASP A 548 0.37 -27.93 12.33
CA ASP A 548 -0.03 -29.27 12.77
C ASP A 548 -0.34 -29.30 14.27
N LEU A 549 -1.57 -28.97 14.61
CA LEU A 549 -2.06 -28.94 15.99
C LEU A 549 -1.86 -30.26 16.75
N ARG A 550 -1.64 -31.37 16.04
CA ARG A 550 -1.40 -32.67 16.69
C ARG A 550 -0.06 -32.73 17.39
N THR A 551 0.92 -31.92 16.94
CA THR A 551 2.27 -31.86 17.51
C THR A 551 2.41 -30.83 18.61
N CYS A 552 1.47 -29.89 18.69
CA CYS A 552 1.51 -28.80 19.66
C CYS A 552 1.40 -29.30 21.11
N TYR A 553 2.04 -28.58 22.01
CA TYR A 553 1.68 -28.61 23.43
C TYR A 553 0.32 -27.91 23.60
N VAL A 554 -0.61 -28.55 24.29
CA VAL A 554 -1.91 -27.95 24.64
C VAL A 554 -2.25 -28.30 26.07
N ASP A 555 -2.39 -27.33 26.95
CA ASP A 555 -2.98 -27.46 28.28
C ASP A 555 -4.35 -26.80 28.29
N ALA A 556 -5.40 -27.56 28.61
CA ALA A 556 -6.76 -27.05 28.60
C ALA A 556 -7.47 -27.38 29.89
N LYS A 557 -8.07 -26.36 30.52
CA LYS A 557 -8.95 -26.51 31.68
C LYS A 557 -10.34 -26.05 31.30
N ILE A 558 -11.28 -26.99 31.34
CA ILE A 558 -12.66 -26.75 30.90
C ILE A 558 -13.61 -26.91 32.06
N LYS A 559 -14.56 -26.03 32.18
CA LYS A 559 -15.61 -26.07 33.19
C LYS A 559 -16.97 -25.85 32.57
N SER A 560 -17.99 -26.56 33.04
CA SER A 560 -19.38 -26.35 32.64
C SER A 560 -20.32 -26.52 33.83
N LYS A 561 -21.17 -25.56 34.08
CA LYS A 561 -22.19 -25.68 35.13
C LYS A 561 -23.27 -26.68 34.75
N GLN A 562 -23.59 -26.75 33.48
CA GLN A 562 -24.59 -27.66 32.94
C GLN A 562 -24.32 -27.96 31.48
N MET A 563 -24.23 -29.21 31.12
CA MET A 563 -24.07 -29.68 29.74
C MET A 563 -24.82 -30.95 29.49
N SER A 564 -25.10 -31.20 28.22
CA SER A 564 -25.66 -32.49 27.81
C SER A 564 -25.02 -33.03 26.51
N VAL A 565 -24.83 -34.31 26.45
CA VAL A 565 -24.29 -35.03 25.28
C VAL A 565 -25.06 -36.33 25.14
N TYR A 566 -25.53 -36.65 23.95
CA TYR A 566 -26.44 -37.79 23.65
C TYR A 566 -27.72 -37.77 24.49
N GLY A 567 -28.16 -36.61 24.93
CA GLY A 567 -29.31 -36.44 25.83
C GLY A 567 -28.96 -36.55 27.31
N VAL A 568 -27.82 -37.17 27.66
CA VAL A 568 -27.37 -37.29 29.06
C VAL A 568 -26.97 -35.93 29.63
N ARG A 569 -27.62 -35.52 30.70
CA ARG A 569 -27.35 -34.24 31.39
C ARG A 569 -26.29 -34.44 32.47
N MET A 570 -25.35 -33.47 32.51
CA MET A 570 -24.27 -33.42 33.51
C MET A 570 -24.24 -32.04 34.10
N THR A 571 -23.92 -31.94 35.38
CA THR A 571 -23.70 -30.65 36.07
C THR A 571 -22.30 -30.60 36.68
N ASP A 572 -21.81 -29.39 36.92
CA ASP A 572 -20.50 -29.10 37.52
C ASP A 572 -19.34 -29.86 36.88
N ALA A 573 -19.41 -29.97 35.55
CA ALA A 573 -18.38 -30.70 34.80
C ALA A 573 -17.07 -29.93 34.76
N THR A 574 -15.99 -30.67 35.02
CA THR A 574 -14.60 -30.14 34.94
C THR A 574 -13.75 -31.11 34.10
N LEU A 575 -12.90 -30.58 33.20
CA LEU A 575 -11.96 -31.35 32.40
C LEU A 575 -10.58 -30.72 32.47
N ALA A 576 -9.57 -31.52 32.77
CA ALA A 576 -8.17 -31.18 32.59
C ALA A 576 -7.59 -32.05 31.46
N PHE A 577 -7.17 -31.40 30.36
CA PHE A 577 -6.61 -32.05 29.19
C PHE A 577 -5.21 -31.53 28.95
N LEU A 578 -4.30 -32.44 28.67
CA LEU A 578 -2.91 -32.11 28.28
C LEU A 578 -2.56 -32.89 27.02
N GLN A 579 -2.00 -32.16 26.04
CA GLN A 579 -1.37 -32.77 24.87
C GLN A 579 0.10 -32.43 24.82
N GLU A 580 0.94 -33.42 24.67
CA GLU A 580 2.38 -33.29 24.49
C GLU A 580 2.88 -34.34 23.51
N GLN A 581 3.80 -33.95 22.59
CA GLN A 581 4.45 -34.85 21.64
C GLN A 581 3.47 -35.77 20.87
N GLY A 582 2.35 -35.21 20.46
CA GLY A 582 1.32 -35.94 19.72
C GLY A 582 0.40 -36.84 20.54
N VAL A 583 0.55 -36.85 21.86
CA VAL A 583 -0.27 -37.61 22.76
C VAL A 583 -1.19 -36.69 23.57
N GLY A 584 -2.49 -36.80 23.34
CA GLY A 584 -3.53 -36.13 24.13
C GLY A 584 -3.94 -36.96 25.34
N ASN A 585 -3.96 -36.37 26.52
CA ASN A 585 -4.32 -36.98 27.79
C ASN A 585 -5.48 -36.25 28.45
N ILE A 586 -6.60 -36.90 28.64
CA ILE A 586 -7.62 -36.51 29.61
C ILE A 586 -7.07 -36.86 30.99
N ARG A 587 -6.42 -35.93 31.66
CA ARG A 587 -5.88 -36.15 33.00
C ARG A 587 -6.98 -36.41 33.99
N GLN A 588 -8.10 -35.70 33.87
CA GLN A 588 -9.25 -35.82 34.71
C GLN A 588 -10.46 -35.16 34.04
N PHE A 589 -11.53 -35.90 33.91
CA PHE A 589 -12.85 -35.36 33.71
C PHE A 589 -13.71 -35.76 34.92
N ARG A 590 -14.43 -34.82 35.51
CA ARG A 590 -15.42 -35.09 36.58
C ARG A 590 -16.70 -34.33 36.28
N ALA A 591 -17.81 -34.93 36.57
CA ALA A 591 -19.13 -34.29 36.48
C ALA A 591 -20.08 -34.93 37.47
N ASP A 592 -21.07 -34.17 37.91
CA ASP A 592 -22.21 -34.74 38.60
C ASP A 592 -23.18 -35.28 37.57
N LEU A 593 -23.60 -36.54 37.76
CA LEU A 593 -24.41 -37.29 36.83
C LEU A 593 -25.65 -37.87 37.57
N TYR A 594 -26.79 -37.22 37.41
CA TYR A 594 -28.07 -37.65 37.98
C TYR A 594 -28.02 -38.02 39.48
N GLY A 595 -27.32 -37.24 40.30
CA GLY A 595 -27.19 -37.47 41.75
C GLY A 595 -26.00 -38.34 42.13
N GLY A 596 -25.31 -38.90 41.17
CA GLY A 596 -24.01 -39.59 41.32
C GLY A 596 -22.89 -38.79 40.69
N THR A 597 -21.72 -39.41 40.52
CA THR A 597 -20.52 -38.80 39.94
C THR A 597 -20.02 -39.59 38.75
N LEU A 598 -19.48 -38.90 37.76
CA LEU A 598 -18.80 -39.46 36.61
C LEU A 598 -17.35 -38.96 36.60
N ALA A 599 -16.39 -39.89 36.57
CA ALA A 599 -15.00 -39.62 36.33
C ALA A 599 -14.53 -40.32 35.07
N VAL A 600 -13.75 -39.60 34.24
CA VAL A 600 -13.15 -40.14 33.03
C VAL A 600 -11.70 -39.72 32.96
N SER A 601 -10.83 -40.62 32.58
CA SER A 601 -9.44 -40.35 32.20
C SER A 601 -9.13 -41.12 30.93
N GLY A 602 -8.14 -40.66 30.17
CA GLY A 602 -7.81 -41.32 28.92
C GLY A 602 -6.67 -40.71 28.17
N ARG A 603 -6.19 -41.40 27.17
CA ARG A 603 -5.14 -40.93 26.28
C ARG A 603 -5.45 -41.29 24.82
N ILE A 604 -4.96 -40.50 23.90
CA ILE A 604 -5.01 -40.75 22.47
C ILE A 604 -3.69 -40.36 21.85
N ASP A 605 -3.17 -41.17 20.94
CA ASP A 605 -1.97 -40.87 20.18
C ASP A 605 -2.36 -40.40 18.78
N TRP A 606 -2.25 -39.09 18.52
CA TRP A 606 -2.65 -38.46 17.24
C TRP A 606 -1.71 -38.76 16.09
N LEU A 607 -0.43 -39.13 16.38
CA LEU A 607 0.59 -39.36 15.38
C LEU A 607 0.73 -40.82 15.00
N ALA A 608 0.34 -41.75 15.88
CA ALA A 608 0.38 -43.14 15.58
C ALA A 608 -0.67 -43.54 14.52
N LYS A 609 -0.31 -44.52 13.69
CA LYS A 609 -1.20 -45.02 12.64
C LYS A 609 -2.52 -45.50 13.23
N GLY A 610 -3.62 -44.89 12.79
CA GLY A 610 -4.97 -45.21 13.24
C GLY A 610 -5.38 -44.57 14.55
N MET A 611 -4.55 -43.75 15.16
CA MET A 611 -4.84 -42.95 16.38
C MET A 611 -5.38 -43.87 17.51
N PRO A 612 -4.54 -44.73 18.11
CA PRO A 612 -4.94 -45.59 19.21
C PRO A 612 -5.32 -44.74 20.43
N TYR A 613 -6.34 -45.18 21.15
CA TYR A 613 -6.82 -44.55 22.36
C TYR A 613 -7.07 -45.55 23.48
N ALA A 614 -7.00 -45.04 24.73
CA ALA A 614 -7.41 -45.78 25.93
C ALA A 614 -8.21 -44.82 26.83
N VAL A 615 -9.32 -45.30 27.40
CA VAL A 615 -10.22 -44.52 28.22
C VAL A 615 -10.66 -45.30 29.44
N ASN A 616 -10.55 -44.70 30.61
CA ASN A 616 -11.12 -45.23 31.86
C ASN A 616 -12.32 -44.37 32.23
N ILE A 617 -13.42 -45.05 32.57
CA ILE A 617 -14.69 -44.44 32.96
C ILE A 617 -15.08 -45.01 34.32
N ASP A 618 -15.46 -44.14 35.25
CA ASP A 618 -15.98 -44.51 36.55
C ASP A 618 -17.22 -43.65 36.84
N ALA A 619 -18.37 -44.30 36.94
CA ALA A 619 -19.64 -43.66 37.24
C ALA A 619 -20.18 -44.29 38.53
N ILE A 620 -20.40 -43.50 39.56
CA ILE A 620 -20.79 -44.01 40.89
C ILE A 620 -22.03 -43.31 41.40
N GLY A 621 -23.03 -44.12 41.85
CA GLY A 621 -24.22 -43.63 42.51
C GLY A 621 -25.21 -42.90 41.57
N VAL A 622 -25.12 -43.19 40.28
CA VAL A 622 -26.01 -42.58 39.28
C VAL A 622 -27.43 -43.10 39.44
N LYS A 623 -28.40 -42.22 39.69
CA LYS A 623 -29.79 -42.56 39.88
C LYS A 623 -30.43 -42.94 38.54
N MET A 624 -30.70 -44.22 38.36
CA MET A 624 -31.25 -44.79 37.14
C MET A 624 -32.64 -44.25 36.80
N ASP A 625 -33.47 -43.97 37.82
CA ASP A 625 -34.76 -43.34 37.66
C ASP A 625 -34.73 -41.98 37.02
N ARG A 626 -33.65 -41.22 37.27
CA ARG A 626 -33.42 -39.90 36.64
C ARG A 626 -32.71 -40.06 35.27
N LEU A 627 -31.75 -40.96 35.16
CA LEU A 627 -31.02 -41.19 33.92
C LEU A 627 -31.95 -41.68 32.80
N LYS A 628 -32.91 -42.55 33.11
CA LYS A 628 -33.86 -43.11 32.16
C LYS A 628 -34.71 -42.07 31.44
N GLU A 629 -35.04 -40.95 32.10
CA GLU A 629 -35.87 -39.89 31.52
C GLU A 629 -35.20 -39.23 30.27
N ASP A 630 -33.90 -39.27 30.21
CA ASP A 630 -33.11 -38.66 29.15
C ASP A 630 -32.53 -39.67 28.16
N THR A 631 -32.86 -40.96 28.32
CA THR A 631 -32.32 -42.06 27.50
C THR A 631 -33.44 -42.90 26.89
N ASP A 632 -33.08 -43.92 26.09
CA ASP A 632 -34.00 -44.88 25.48
C ASP A 632 -34.68 -45.78 26.53
N PHE A 633 -34.33 -45.65 27.81
CA PHE A 633 -34.93 -46.40 28.92
C PHE A 633 -36.14 -45.67 29.56
N LYS A 634 -36.61 -44.55 28.98
CA LYS A 634 -37.65 -43.71 29.51
C LYS A 634 -38.92 -44.47 29.84
N ASP A 635 -39.34 -45.47 28.99
CA ASP A 635 -40.52 -46.24 29.10
C ASP A 635 -40.31 -47.59 29.89
N LYS A 636 -39.11 -47.71 30.49
CA LYS A 636 -38.75 -48.87 31.25
C LYS A 636 -38.96 -48.65 32.75
N ASP A 637 -39.57 -49.64 33.46
CA ASP A 637 -39.66 -49.55 34.90
C ASP A 637 -38.36 -50.04 35.56
N VAL A 638 -37.33 -49.18 35.46
CA VAL A 638 -36.00 -49.42 36.02
C VAL A 638 -35.64 -48.28 36.96
N SER A 639 -35.16 -48.61 38.14
CA SER A 639 -34.68 -47.63 39.14
C SER A 639 -33.46 -48.19 39.89
N GLY A 640 -32.79 -47.39 40.69
CA GLY A 640 -31.71 -47.78 41.54
C GLY A 640 -30.43 -47.00 41.36
N ASP A 641 -29.42 -47.28 42.14
CA ASP A 641 -28.12 -46.67 42.19
C ASP A 641 -27.13 -47.45 41.34
N VAL A 642 -26.77 -46.88 40.22
CA VAL A 642 -25.88 -47.49 39.20
C VAL A 642 -24.41 -47.14 39.50
N LYS A 643 -23.55 -48.16 39.41
CA LYS A 643 -22.10 -48.02 39.37
C LYS A 643 -21.58 -48.71 38.09
N VAL A 644 -20.74 -48.03 37.35
CA VAL A 644 -20.08 -48.54 36.15
C VAL A 644 -18.61 -48.21 36.19
N TYR A 645 -17.78 -49.19 35.98
CA TYR A 645 -16.36 -49.03 35.69
C TYR A 645 -16.09 -49.63 34.32
N ALA A 646 -15.29 -48.90 33.52
CA ALA A 646 -14.86 -49.34 32.19
C ALA A 646 -13.41 -48.93 31.91
N ASP A 647 -12.60 -49.90 31.44
CA ASP A 647 -11.30 -49.66 30.83
C ASP A 647 -11.39 -50.12 29.38
N VAL A 648 -11.40 -49.19 28.46
CA VAL A 648 -11.57 -49.46 27.03
C VAL A 648 -10.41 -48.93 26.22
N LYS A 649 -10.03 -49.69 25.19
CA LYS A 649 -8.94 -49.35 24.25
C LYS A 649 -9.44 -49.61 22.83
N GLY A 650 -8.93 -48.81 21.89
CA GLY A 650 -9.33 -48.96 20.51
C GLY A 650 -8.44 -48.18 19.56
N VAL A 651 -8.83 -48.27 18.29
CA VAL A 651 -8.22 -47.50 17.19
C VAL A 651 -9.33 -46.68 16.53
N PHE A 652 -9.09 -45.41 16.33
CA PHE A 652 -10.10 -44.50 15.81
C PHE A 652 -10.58 -44.98 14.43
N ARG A 653 -11.88 -45.06 14.22
CA ARG A 653 -12.57 -45.58 13.01
C ARG A 653 -12.35 -47.06 12.69
N ASP A 654 -11.81 -47.86 13.63
CA ASP A 654 -11.68 -49.29 13.47
C ASP A 654 -12.32 -50.01 14.65
N ALA A 655 -13.62 -50.29 14.53
CA ALA A 655 -14.40 -50.94 15.58
C ALA A 655 -13.93 -52.38 15.88
N SER A 656 -13.26 -53.04 14.93
CA SER A 656 -12.75 -54.42 15.13
C SER A 656 -11.62 -54.51 16.17
N ARG A 657 -10.95 -53.34 16.44
CA ARG A 657 -9.89 -53.24 17.45
C ARG A 657 -10.36 -52.62 18.76
N PHE A 658 -11.68 -52.51 18.94
CA PHE A 658 -12.23 -52.03 20.20
C PHE A 658 -12.23 -53.19 21.22
N THR A 659 -11.48 -53.01 22.31
CA THR A 659 -11.34 -53.96 23.41
C THR A 659 -11.57 -53.24 24.73
N GLY A 660 -12.03 -53.97 25.74
CA GLY A 660 -12.25 -53.39 27.05
C GLY A 660 -12.71 -54.39 28.08
N ILE A 661 -12.57 -54.01 29.32
CA ILE A 661 -13.12 -54.73 30.48
C ILE A 661 -13.84 -53.70 31.36
N GLY A 662 -14.75 -54.18 32.14
CA GLY A 662 -15.48 -53.35 33.09
C GLY A 662 -16.36 -54.13 34.04
N HIS A 663 -16.93 -53.34 34.94
CA HIS A 663 -17.89 -53.81 35.94
C HIS A 663 -19.09 -52.88 35.87
N ALA A 664 -20.29 -53.51 35.93
CA ALA A 664 -21.51 -52.72 36.06
C ALA A 664 -22.31 -53.30 37.25
N GLY A 665 -22.82 -52.43 38.07
CA GLY A 665 -23.64 -52.78 39.22
C GLY A 665 -24.80 -51.84 39.43
N ILE A 666 -25.88 -52.33 39.99
CA ILE A 666 -27.03 -51.52 40.40
C ILE A 666 -27.48 -52.04 41.79
N LYS A 667 -27.78 -51.17 42.74
CA LYS A 667 -28.25 -51.42 44.06
C LYS A 667 -29.52 -50.65 44.36
N ASN A 668 -30.28 -51.05 45.35
CA ASN A 668 -31.55 -50.40 45.72
C ASN A 668 -32.45 -50.18 44.51
N GLY A 669 -32.44 -51.17 43.63
CA GLY A 669 -33.00 -51.04 42.31
C GLY A 669 -34.32 -51.70 42.09
N LYS A 670 -34.95 -51.46 40.95
CA LYS A 670 -36.00 -52.19 40.35
C LYS A 670 -35.58 -52.50 38.91
N LEU A 671 -35.12 -53.70 38.70
CA LEU A 671 -34.57 -54.22 37.44
C LEU A 671 -35.59 -54.90 36.56
N TRP A 672 -36.83 -54.63 36.75
CA TRP A 672 -37.94 -55.27 36.04
C TRP A 672 -38.03 -54.76 34.59
N GLN A 673 -38.36 -55.60 33.62
CA GLN A 673 -38.52 -55.27 32.19
C GLN A 673 -37.28 -55.24 31.31
N LEU A 674 -36.13 -55.80 31.69
CA LEU A 674 -35.12 -56.16 30.72
C LEU A 674 -35.64 -57.32 29.86
N ASN A 675 -35.70 -57.15 28.52
CA ASN A 675 -36.26 -58.20 27.59
C ASN A 675 -35.57 -59.57 27.73
N LEU A 676 -34.29 -59.55 28.22
CA LEU A 676 -33.54 -60.81 28.46
C LEU A 676 -34.11 -61.72 29.54
N PHE A 677 -34.93 -61.18 30.44
CA PHE A 677 -35.50 -61.96 31.55
C PHE A 677 -37.01 -62.17 31.45
N LYS A 678 -37.62 -61.65 30.39
CA LYS A 678 -39.06 -61.83 30.15
C LYS A 678 -39.39 -63.29 29.85
N GLY A 679 -40.25 -63.91 30.64
CA GLY A 679 -40.61 -65.29 30.52
C GLY A 679 -39.78 -66.26 31.35
N THR A 680 -38.67 -65.87 31.97
CA THR A 680 -37.82 -66.79 32.79
C THR A 680 -38.53 -67.27 33.99
N GLY A 681 -39.47 -66.56 34.58
CA GLY A 681 -40.23 -66.96 35.74
C GLY A 681 -41.21 -68.04 35.47
N ALA A 682 -41.88 -68.02 34.36
CA ALA A 682 -42.80 -69.05 33.95
C ALA A 682 -42.11 -70.41 33.73
N MET A 683 -40.81 -70.37 33.31
CA MET A 683 -40.02 -71.57 33.09
C MET A 683 -39.55 -72.25 34.37
N ILE A 684 -39.34 -71.49 35.45
CA ILE A 684 -38.75 -72.02 36.69
C ILE A 684 -39.85 -72.44 37.71
N PHE A 685 -40.93 -71.69 37.84
CA PHE A 685 -41.88 -71.90 38.92
C PHE A 685 -43.33 -71.99 38.47
N SER A 686 -43.64 -72.20 37.21
CA SER A 686 -45.01 -72.26 36.67
C SER A 686 -45.87 -71.05 37.07
N ARG A 687 -45.28 -69.93 37.48
CA ARG A 687 -45.90 -68.65 37.83
C ARG A 687 -45.33 -67.56 36.92
N ASP A 688 -46.16 -66.60 36.65
CA ASP A 688 -45.71 -65.41 35.98
C ASP A 688 -44.80 -64.59 36.91
N PHE A 689 -43.47 -64.57 36.67
CA PHE A 689 -42.50 -63.82 37.47
C PHE A 689 -42.60 -62.29 37.26
N SER A 690 -43.76 -61.89 36.81
CA SER A 690 -44.03 -60.45 36.74
C SER A 690 -43.85 -59.69 38.06
N ASP A 691 -43.96 -60.39 39.16
CA ASP A 691 -43.91 -59.86 40.52
C ASP A 691 -42.52 -59.95 41.21
N VAL A 692 -41.52 -60.60 40.59
CA VAL A 692 -40.18 -60.67 41.17
C VAL A 692 -39.37 -59.41 40.76
N VAL A 693 -39.02 -58.68 41.77
CA VAL A 693 -38.24 -57.47 41.62
C VAL A 693 -36.80 -57.75 42.05
N PHE A 694 -35.85 -57.68 41.10
CA PHE A 694 -34.46 -57.76 41.47
C PHE A 694 -33.99 -56.38 42.01
N THR A 695 -33.48 -56.36 43.20
CA THR A 695 -33.05 -55.16 43.93
C THR A 695 -31.57 -54.83 43.75
N GLU A 696 -30.77 -55.83 43.43
CA GLU A 696 -29.36 -55.73 43.17
C GLU A 696 -29.00 -56.49 41.88
N GLY A 697 -28.07 -55.92 41.10
CA GLY A 697 -27.46 -56.59 39.95
C GLY A 697 -26.03 -56.21 39.82
N ALA A 698 -25.17 -57.16 39.46
CA ALA A 698 -23.77 -56.86 39.13
C ALA A 698 -23.28 -57.79 38.04
N CYS A 699 -22.38 -57.31 37.21
CA CYS A 699 -21.68 -58.16 36.23
C CYS A 699 -20.32 -57.57 35.90
N ASP A 700 -19.40 -58.47 35.63
CA ASP A 700 -18.17 -58.12 34.91
C ASP A 700 -18.38 -58.28 33.42
N TRP A 701 -17.77 -57.43 32.62
CA TRP A 701 -17.90 -57.52 31.17
C TRP A 701 -16.56 -57.33 30.48
N LYS A 702 -16.47 -57.94 29.31
CA LYS A 702 -15.31 -57.82 28.42
C LYS A 702 -15.78 -57.62 26.99
N VAL A 703 -15.19 -56.64 26.31
CA VAL A 703 -15.40 -56.41 24.87
C VAL A 703 -14.18 -56.90 24.11
N ASP A 704 -14.40 -57.59 23.02
CA ASP A 704 -13.40 -58.11 22.12
C ASP A 704 -13.85 -57.92 20.67
N GLY A 705 -13.53 -56.76 20.12
CA GLY A 705 -13.77 -56.33 18.72
C GLY A 705 -15.18 -56.53 18.19
N ASN A 706 -15.75 -57.71 18.31
CA ASN A 706 -17.03 -58.08 17.70
C ASN A 706 -18.14 -58.41 18.71
N SER A 707 -17.82 -58.49 19.99
CA SER A 707 -18.77 -58.96 20.99
C SER A 707 -18.49 -58.43 22.39
N LEU A 708 -19.54 -58.31 23.17
CA LEU A 708 -19.55 -58.05 24.60
C LEU A 708 -19.77 -59.38 25.32
N SER A 709 -18.80 -59.86 26.08
CA SER A 709 -18.92 -60.99 27.02
C SER A 709 -19.30 -60.43 28.38
N ILE A 710 -20.33 -60.96 28.95
CA ILE A 710 -20.80 -60.73 30.32
C ILE A 710 -20.37 -61.95 31.18
N GLU A 711 -19.61 -61.64 32.21
CA GLU A 711 -19.03 -62.57 33.13
C GLU A 711 -19.56 -62.27 34.55
N ASN A 712 -19.59 -63.25 35.43
CA ASN A 712 -20.00 -63.11 36.82
C ASN A 712 -21.31 -62.28 37.00
N LEU A 713 -22.28 -62.51 36.10
CA LEU A 713 -23.58 -61.88 36.27
C LEU A 713 -24.23 -62.44 37.54
N VAL A 714 -24.57 -61.53 38.48
CA VAL A 714 -25.32 -61.80 39.67
C VAL A 714 -26.50 -60.88 39.74
N MET A 715 -27.72 -61.38 39.91
CA MET A 715 -28.90 -60.53 40.18
C MET A 715 -29.62 -61.15 41.39
N LYS A 716 -29.91 -60.24 42.38
CA LYS A 716 -30.53 -60.61 43.64
C LYS A 716 -31.89 -59.97 43.82
N SER A 717 -32.79 -60.77 44.26
CA SER A 717 -34.10 -60.41 44.76
C SER A 717 -34.29 -60.98 46.17
N ASP A 718 -35.39 -60.69 46.84
CA ASP A 718 -35.77 -61.25 48.12
C ASP A 718 -36.03 -62.74 48.05
N LEU A 719 -36.29 -63.28 46.87
CA LEU A 719 -36.71 -64.66 46.71
C LEU A 719 -35.62 -65.53 46.04
N LEU A 720 -34.78 -65.04 45.21
CA LEU A 720 -33.80 -65.76 44.46
C LEU A 720 -32.59 -64.91 43.99
N THR A 721 -31.50 -65.60 43.78
CA THR A 721 -30.32 -65.08 43.12
C THR A 721 -30.13 -65.69 41.76
N LEU A 722 -29.97 -64.92 40.68
CA LEU A 722 -29.60 -65.45 39.39
C LEU A 722 -28.08 -65.23 39.20
N ARG A 723 -27.40 -66.32 38.78
CA ARG A 723 -25.99 -66.26 38.39
C ARG A 723 -25.85 -66.65 36.93
N GLY A 724 -24.99 -65.97 36.18
CA GLY A 724 -24.86 -66.29 34.78
C GLY A 724 -23.66 -65.70 34.08
N ALA A 725 -23.56 -66.09 32.82
CA ALA A 725 -22.62 -65.49 31.90
C ALA A 725 -23.24 -65.53 30.49
N GLY A 726 -22.79 -64.60 29.63
CA GLY A 726 -23.32 -64.55 28.27
C GLY A 726 -22.42 -63.74 27.32
N LYS A 727 -22.75 -63.88 26.07
CA LYS A 727 -22.05 -63.13 25.00
C LYS A 727 -23.08 -62.43 24.09
N ILE A 728 -22.88 -61.18 23.82
CA ILE A 728 -23.71 -60.38 22.94
C ILE A 728 -22.86 -59.97 21.75
N GLY A 729 -23.20 -60.43 20.56
CA GLY A 729 -22.58 -59.99 19.32
C GLY A 729 -22.98 -58.56 18.95
N PHE A 730 -22.09 -57.76 18.29
CA PHE A 730 -22.48 -56.47 17.75
C PHE A 730 -23.46 -56.59 16.58
N ASP A 731 -23.67 -57.81 16.04
CA ASP A 731 -24.76 -58.19 15.16
C ASP A 731 -26.10 -58.39 15.89
N ARG A 732 -26.12 -58.09 17.23
CA ARG A 732 -27.22 -58.25 18.14
C ARG A 732 -27.58 -59.72 18.49
N SER A 733 -26.76 -60.66 18.11
CA SER A 733 -26.92 -62.05 18.56
C SER A 733 -26.66 -62.16 20.07
N VAL A 734 -27.39 -63.01 20.76
CA VAL A 734 -27.24 -63.29 22.20
C VAL A 734 -27.01 -64.72 22.43
N LYS A 735 -26.00 -65.09 23.22
CA LYS A 735 -25.81 -66.47 23.77
C LYS A 735 -25.42 -66.34 25.23
N GLY A 736 -26.09 -67.09 26.10
CA GLY A 736 -25.80 -67.01 27.53
C GLY A 736 -26.42 -68.22 28.30
N MET A 737 -25.97 -68.25 29.54
CA MET A 737 -26.51 -69.22 30.51
C MET A 737 -26.76 -68.54 31.84
N ILE A 738 -27.90 -68.88 32.45
CA ILE A 738 -28.28 -68.35 33.77
C ILE A 738 -28.69 -69.56 34.66
N ARG A 739 -28.21 -69.46 35.91
CA ARG A 739 -28.58 -70.42 36.95
C ARG A 739 -29.34 -69.71 38.07
N PRO A 740 -30.54 -70.10 38.38
CA PRO A 740 -31.26 -69.60 39.54
C PRO A 740 -30.76 -70.29 40.81
N GLU A 741 -30.54 -69.54 41.87
CA GLU A 741 -30.26 -70.04 43.24
C GLU A 741 -31.37 -69.48 44.12
N VAL A 742 -32.16 -70.39 44.77
CA VAL A 742 -33.19 -69.92 45.71
C VAL A 742 -32.57 -69.81 47.11
N ASP A 743 -32.86 -68.77 47.80
CA ASP A 743 -32.35 -68.43 49.13
C ASP A 743 -33.17 -69.26 50.15
N GLU A 744 -32.51 -70.11 50.94
CA GLU A 744 -33.19 -71.17 51.76
C GLU A 744 -33.85 -70.56 53.02
N ASP A 745 -33.40 -69.40 53.50
CA ASP A 745 -33.86 -68.78 54.74
C ASP A 745 -35.22 -68.07 54.62
N GLU A 746 -35.59 -67.61 53.44
CA GLU A 746 -36.84 -66.86 53.25
C GLU A 746 -37.95 -67.57 52.47
N ALA A 747 -37.65 -68.61 51.81
CA ALA A 747 -38.64 -69.29 50.92
C ALA A 747 -39.66 -70.24 51.56
N GLY A 748 -39.80 -70.43 52.88
CA GLY A 748 -40.83 -71.13 53.61
C GLY A 748 -41.39 -72.52 53.01
N THR A 749 -40.84 -72.91 51.90
CA THR A 749 -41.27 -74.00 51.03
C THR A 749 -40.08 -74.92 50.79
N GLY A 750 -40.10 -75.97 51.42
CA GLY A 750 -39.10 -76.97 51.44
C GLY A 750 -38.33 -77.34 50.22
N THR A 751 -37.39 -78.07 50.50
CA THR A 751 -36.32 -78.75 49.75
C THR A 751 -36.44 -78.94 48.26
N LEU A 752 -37.65 -78.97 47.68
CA LEU A 752 -37.86 -79.20 46.24
C LEU A 752 -37.56 -78.03 45.37
N ALA A 753 -37.95 -76.82 45.75
CA ALA A 753 -37.70 -75.58 44.95
C ALA A 753 -36.20 -75.22 44.89
N SER A 754 -35.47 -75.39 46.03
CA SER A 754 -34.03 -75.21 46.10
C SER A 754 -33.27 -76.25 45.27
N ALA A 755 -33.68 -77.50 45.32
CA ALA A 755 -33.08 -78.63 44.56
C ALA A 755 -33.30 -78.47 43.04
N VAL A 756 -34.50 -78.11 42.62
CA VAL A 756 -34.80 -77.80 41.22
C VAL A 756 -34.03 -76.58 40.75
N GLY A 757 -33.89 -75.60 41.57
CA GLY A 757 -33.07 -74.39 41.25
C GLY A 757 -31.59 -74.74 41.00
N LYS A 758 -30.96 -75.52 41.87
CA LYS A 758 -29.56 -75.98 41.74
C LYS A 758 -29.29 -76.82 40.50
N GLY A 759 -30.27 -77.56 40.03
CA GLY A 759 -30.18 -78.47 38.87
C GLY A 759 -30.62 -77.85 37.54
N THR A 760 -31.09 -76.61 37.57
CA THR A 760 -31.67 -75.96 36.37
C THR A 760 -30.71 -74.92 35.80
N VAL A 761 -30.42 -75.03 34.49
CA VAL A 761 -29.68 -74.06 33.69
C VAL A 761 -30.59 -73.58 32.58
N ILE A 762 -30.69 -72.24 32.44
CA ILE A 762 -31.41 -71.56 31.38
C ILE A 762 -30.43 -71.10 30.31
N GLU A 763 -30.53 -71.75 29.13
CA GLU A 763 -29.75 -71.23 27.95
C GLU A 763 -30.49 -70.09 27.28
N ILE A 764 -29.77 -68.99 27.00
CA ILE A 764 -30.30 -67.86 26.27
C ILE A 764 -29.67 -67.86 24.86
N GLY A 765 -30.51 -67.80 23.85
CA GLY A 765 -30.13 -67.67 22.45
C GLY A 765 -30.95 -66.58 21.74
N GLY A 766 -30.84 -66.52 20.39
CA GLY A 766 -31.59 -65.56 19.58
C GLY A 766 -30.94 -64.19 19.47
N THR A 767 -31.72 -63.13 19.54
CA THR A 767 -31.24 -61.70 19.43
C THR A 767 -31.66 -60.89 20.64
N LEU A 768 -31.01 -59.72 20.83
CA LEU A 768 -31.35 -58.73 21.90
C LEU A 768 -32.85 -58.31 21.88
N LYS A 769 -33.50 -58.35 20.69
CA LYS A 769 -34.90 -57.96 20.53
C LYS A 769 -35.84 -59.12 20.74
N ASP A 770 -35.40 -60.35 20.38
CA ASP A 770 -36.18 -61.55 20.46
C ASP A 770 -35.29 -62.67 21.01
N PRO A 771 -35.07 -62.69 22.36
CA PRO A 771 -34.29 -63.71 23.02
C PRO A 771 -35.08 -65.05 23.12
N ALA A 772 -34.41 -66.14 22.75
CA ALA A 772 -34.94 -67.50 22.90
C ALA A 772 -34.37 -68.14 24.15
N PHE A 773 -35.24 -68.69 25.01
CA PHE A 773 -34.88 -69.34 26.26
C PHE A 773 -35.12 -70.89 26.17
N LYS A 774 -34.10 -71.65 26.58
CA LYS A 774 -34.22 -73.12 26.67
C LYS A 774 -33.83 -73.58 28.07
N THR A 775 -34.69 -74.27 28.79
CA THR A 775 -34.37 -74.78 30.10
C THR A 775 -33.80 -76.18 29.97
N ARG A 776 -32.67 -76.45 30.61
CA ARG A 776 -32.10 -77.78 30.82
C ARG A 776 -32.09 -78.08 32.31
N THR A 777 -32.80 -79.07 32.74
CA THR A 777 -32.77 -79.49 34.10
C THR A 777 -32.04 -80.88 34.16
N ASN A 778 -30.94 -80.88 34.90
CA ASN A 778 -30.18 -82.07 35.12
C ASN A 778 -30.79 -82.84 36.30
N VAL A 779 -31.53 -83.87 36.03
CA VAL A 779 -32.24 -84.66 37.04
C VAL A 779 -31.27 -85.28 38.06
N ILE A 780 -30.07 -85.68 37.68
CA ILE A 780 -29.05 -86.25 38.56
C ILE A 780 -28.62 -85.23 39.61
N ASP A 781 -28.38 -83.92 39.22
CA ASP A 781 -28.00 -82.82 40.14
C ASP A 781 -29.18 -82.51 41.07
N VAL A 782 -30.41 -82.60 40.60
CA VAL A 782 -31.59 -82.35 41.39
C VAL A 782 -31.75 -83.51 42.44
N VAL A 783 -31.53 -84.72 42.05
CA VAL A 783 -31.58 -85.91 42.96
C VAL A 783 -30.38 -85.81 43.93
N GLY A 784 -29.17 -85.49 43.48
CA GLY A 784 -28.00 -85.40 44.35
C GLY A 784 -28.20 -84.33 45.42
N ALA A 785 -28.76 -83.18 45.05
CA ALA A 785 -29.03 -82.09 45.97
C ALA A 785 -30.14 -82.38 46.98
N MET A 786 -31.01 -83.36 46.64
CA MET A 786 -32.01 -83.88 47.57
C MET A 786 -31.39 -84.86 48.54
N LEU A 787 -30.45 -85.70 48.10
CA LEU A 787 -29.80 -86.76 48.92
C LEU A 787 -28.73 -86.17 49.86
N ASP A 788 -28.00 -85.07 49.49
CA ASP A 788 -27.02 -84.46 50.38
C ASP A 788 -27.62 -83.73 51.59
N ARG A 789 -28.95 -83.82 51.79
CA ARG A 789 -29.66 -83.12 52.86
C ARG A 789 -30.49 -84.15 53.73
N GLN A 790 -30.33 -85.48 53.55
CA GLN A 790 -30.77 -86.55 54.53
C GLN A 790 -29.57 -86.98 55.36
#